data_313d085c524ec1fb27f8ff9e30d62150
#
_entry.id   313d085c524ec1fb27f8ff9e30d62150
#
_cell.length_a   1.000
_cell.length_b   1.000
_cell.length_c   1.000
_cell.angle_alpha   90.00
_cell.angle_beta   90.00
_cell.angle_gamma   90.00
#
_symmetry.space_group_name_H-M   'P 1'
#
loop_
_entity.id
_entity.type
_entity.pdbx_description
1 polymer ?
#
loop_
_entity_poly.entity_id
_entity_poly.type
_entity_poly.pdbx_seq_one_letter_code
_entity_poly.pdbx_strand_id
1 'polypeptide(L)'
;MSIQILCLIAALQGPQLWSQCVEDDLQVFGINPGDRVGRSVAVSGGRVFVGAIGDDGGGFLSGSVRSFKRGVSGYQLEHVFSGLSGAEYGSSLAADGNWLAIGAAGLGYIEMWKRDRFGWVYHSIVVDSQGDDGDGFGSSLALKNGVLVVGSPTFITDVGEAGCVTVWRLNSMGQWQFEERLLADDRVEGDNFGTSISVDSLGQLLVGSPGRDASGVDSGIAILYSGGSDGWFESARFGNNVAQPGDRFGTSVCLLSDYAFIGSPYSSFSGPFAGQVVSYRRSNSVWILQPFLTPDSGSPGTGFGATLAIDGNLLAVGAPMDMGNEAMPTGRVRIYRYLQEWVHESDMTGYAGSFLGTALAMDKGMIFAGAPLDSTSAVLGGGVKFSVSGDKDCDGDGELDACEIVSGAENDCDLDGVPDSCAIAQGLVADCDGDLVPDSCSTLSGGVADCDADGVPDECSTTLGLVSDCNEDLIPDVCQEDCNQNGEPDVCEVLIPANDCDQNGQLDECEISNGQLSDCDGNGLPDICEDDCDQDGLPDVCAVLSGVVEDCNGNLHPDLCDLSDPLLNTNGNGYIDECEPTFIRGDADGTPGVRLADAVLLISRVFGDLVIINCEEAADANGDGFLDISDGLYLLFYEFSGGASPPSPFPECGIAPLGAHFSCSEHPSCP
;
A
#
# COMPACT_ATOMS: atom_id res chain seq x y z
N MET A 1 1.26 43.49 37.27
CA MET A 1 2.48 44.21 37.64
C MET A 1 3.36 43.29 38.51
N SER A 2 3.43 41.99 38.18
CA SER A 2 4.25 41.02 38.89
C SER A 2 4.97 40.03 37.95
N ILE A 3 4.79 40.11 36.65
CA ILE A 3 5.46 39.25 35.65
C ILE A 3 6.67 39.95 35.01
N GLN A 4 6.69 41.31 34.99
CA GLN A 4 7.82 42.07 34.44
C GLN A 4 9.05 42.19 35.37
N ILE A 5 8.97 41.75 36.63
CA ILE A 5 10.10 41.82 37.58
C ILE A 5 10.93 40.52 37.54
N LEU A 6 10.36 39.38 37.07
CA LEU A 6 11.13 38.14 36.90
C LEU A 6 12.05 38.16 35.67
N CYS A 7 11.64 38.77 34.58
CA CYS A 7 12.49 38.91 33.37
C CYS A 7 13.69 39.86 33.56
N LEU A 8 13.66 40.83 34.52
CA LEU A 8 14.79 41.72 34.73
C LEU A 8 15.87 41.13 35.65
N ILE A 9 15.60 40.05 36.38
CA ILE A 9 16.60 39.36 37.21
C ILE A 9 17.37 38.31 36.42
N ALA A 10 16.81 37.77 35.35
CA ALA A 10 17.45 36.83 34.44
C ALA A 10 18.57 37.44 33.59
N ALA A 11 18.52 38.76 33.33
CA ALA A 11 19.53 39.47 32.52
C ALA A 11 20.84 39.81 33.24
N LEU A 12 20.98 39.47 34.53
CA LEU A 12 22.18 39.76 35.34
C LEU A 12 22.99 38.54 35.82
N GLN A 13 22.57 37.36 35.44
CA GLN A 13 23.36 36.14 35.70
C GLN A 13 23.80 35.58 34.35
N GLY A 14 25.10 35.52 34.13
CA GLY A 14 25.75 35.14 32.88
C GLY A 14 25.37 33.76 32.34
N PRO A 15 26.04 33.26 31.29
CA PRO A 15 25.57 32.24 30.33
C PRO A 15 25.31 30.82 30.88
N GLN A 16 25.06 30.66 32.17
CA GLN A 16 24.76 29.37 32.81
C GLN A 16 23.26 29.11 33.04
N LEU A 17 22.35 30.00 32.66
CA LEU A 17 20.92 29.82 32.80
C LEU A 17 20.22 29.27 31.52
N TRP A 18 20.93 29.23 30.42
CA TRP A 18 20.42 28.81 29.11
C TRP A 18 20.43 27.29 28.90
N SER A 19 20.97 26.51 29.82
CA SER A 19 20.98 25.05 29.73
C SER A 19 19.75 24.37 30.38
N GLN A 20 18.76 25.11 30.88
CA GLN A 20 17.66 24.54 31.66
C GLN A 20 16.39 24.26 30.89
N CYS A 21 16.23 24.69 29.65
CA CYS A 21 15.09 24.27 28.83
C CYS A 21 15.27 22.87 28.21
N VAL A 22 16.49 22.35 28.17
CA VAL A 22 16.88 21.10 27.49
C VAL A 22 16.69 19.84 28.35
N GLU A 23 16.36 19.97 29.60
CA GLU A 23 16.09 18.84 30.51
C GLU A 23 14.66 18.87 31.06
N ASP A 24 13.67 18.76 30.18
CA ASP A 24 12.43 18.18 30.62
C ASP A 24 12.64 16.68 30.72
N ASP A 25 13.10 16.28 31.91
CA ASP A 25 13.09 14.89 32.33
C ASP A 25 11.67 14.34 32.06
N LEU A 26 11.49 13.48 31.06
CA LEU A 26 10.38 12.56 31.11
C LEU A 26 10.61 11.71 32.38
N GLN A 27 10.22 12.26 33.51
CA GLN A 27 10.39 11.62 34.80
C GLN A 27 9.37 10.50 34.94
N VAL A 28 9.52 9.46 34.11
CA VAL A 28 8.85 8.19 34.33
C VAL A 28 9.65 7.46 35.37
N PHE A 29 9.29 7.67 36.60
CA PHE A 29 9.93 6.98 37.72
C PHE A 29 9.16 5.71 38.09
N GLY A 30 9.88 4.69 38.55
CA GLY A 30 9.31 3.59 39.28
C GLY A 30 8.63 4.10 40.55
N ILE A 31 7.40 3.66 40.78
CA ILE A 31 6.63 4.04 41.96
C ILE A 31 7.08 3.23 43.20
N ASN A 32 7.52 1.98 42.96
CA ASN A 32 7.95 1.06 43.97
C ASN A 32 9.42 0.70 43.86
N PRO A 33 10.07 0.36 44.99
CA PRO A 33 11.43 -0.16 44.94
C PRO A 33 11.52 -1.42 44.08
N GLY A 34 12.47 -1.43 43.13
CA GLY A 34 12.72 -2.58 42.29
C GLY A 34 11.92 -2.66 41.00
N ASP A 35 11.06 -1.69 40.68
CA ASP A 35 10.25 -1.67 39.42
C ASP A 35 11.12 -1.77 38.17
N ARG A 36 12.34 -1.21 38.18
CA ARG A 36 13.28 -1.19 37.04
C ARG A 36 12.68 -0.60 35.77
N VAL A 37 12.00 0.54 35.90
CA VAL A 37 11.42 1.30 34.78
C VAL A 37 12.54 1.74 33.82
N GLY A 38 12.32 1.64 32.53
CA GLY A 38 13.36 1.94 31.51
C GLY A 38 14.24 0.75 31.17
N ARG A 39 13.88 -0.48 31.54
CA ARG A 39 14.57 -1.70 31.11
C ARG A 39 14.49 -1.90 29.61
N SER A 40 13.36 -1.53 29.02
CA SER A 40 13.11 -1.46 27.59
C SER A 40 12.37 -0.17 27.26
N VAL A 41 12.60 0.37 26.06
CA VAL A 41 11.93 1.57 25.58
C VAL A 41 11.61 1.34 24.09
N ALA A 42 10.42 1.77 23.66
CA ALA A 42 10.06 1.84 22.26
C ALA A 42 9.29 3.14 22.02
N VAL A 43 9.34 3.64 20.80
CA VAL A 43 8.65 4.87 20.42
C VAL A 43 8.02 4.70 19.04
N SER A 44 6.82 5.23 18.87
CA SER A 44 6.15 5.29 17.57
C SER A 44 4.98 6.27 17.62
N GLY A 45 4.84 7.10 16.59
CA GLY A 45 3.69 7.97 16.42
C GLY A 45 3.48 8.93 17.60
N GLY A 46 4.54 9.56 18.11
CA GLY A 46 4.51 10.49 19.25
C GLY A 46 4.15 9.82 20.59
N ARG A 47 4.31 8.51 20.70
CA ARG A 47 4.12 7.74 21.94
C ARG A 47 5.38 7.05 22.36
N VAL A 48 5.61 7.04 23.66
CA VAL A 48 6.73 6.34 24.31
C VAL A 48 6.18 5.18 25.14
N PHE A 49 6.76 4.02 24.97
CA PHE A 49 6.45 2.81 25.72
C PHE A 49 7.64 2.45 26.57
N VAL A 50 7.42 2.26 27.84
CA VAL A 50 8.47 2.04 28.84
C VAL A 50 8.19 0.76 29.60
N GLY A 51 9.11 -0.19 29.55
CA GLY A 51 9.05 -1.44 30.28
C GLY A 51 9.58 -1.32 31.72
N ALA A 52 8.91 -1.98 32.63
CA ALA A 52 9.21 -2.05 34.07
C ALA A 52 9.11 -3.51 34.52
N ILE A 53 10.17 -4.29 34.29
CA ILE A 53 10.17 -5.75 34.49
C ILE A 53 10.08 -6.19 35.95
N GLY A 54 10.43 -5.31 36.87
CA GLY A 54 10.34 -5.57 38.29
C GLY A 54 9.03 -5.14 38.95
N ASP A 55 8.07 -4.61 38.20
CA ASP A 55 6.75 -4.25 38.72
C ASP A 55 6.00 -5.50 39.18
N ASP A 56 5.60 -5.52 40.43
CA ASP A 56 4.94 -6.65 41.09
C ASP A 56 3.39 -6.45 41.18
N GLY A 57 2.84 -5.46 40.47
CA GLY A 57 1.42 -5.14 40.47
C GLY A 57 0.50 -6.29 40.05
N GLY A 58 0.96 -7.19 39.18
CA GLY A 58 0.28 -8.43 38.76
C GLY A 58 0.79 -9.70 39.47
N GLY A 59 1.71 -9.57 40.44
CA GLY A 59 2.39 -10.67 41.12
C GLY A 59 3.91 -10.57 41.01
N PHE A 60 4.63 -11.44 41.68
CA PHE A 60 6.10 -11.40 41.74
C PHE A 60 6.71 -11.44 40.30
N LEU A 61 7.52 -10.46 39.97
CA LEU A 61 8.13 -10.26 38.64
C LEU A 61 7.10 -10.33 37.48
N SER A 62 5.91 -9.79 37.68
CA SER A 62 4.90 -9.74 36.63
C SER A 62 5.34 -8.83 35.49
N GLY A 63 5.96 -7.72 35.82
CA GLY A 63 6.31 -6.67 34.87
C GLY A 63 5.11 -5.84 34.41
N SER A 64 5.39 -4.66 33.93
CA SER A 64 4.40 -3.78 33.30
C SER A 64 5.03 -2.96 32.17
N VAL A 65 4.16 -2.41 31.31
CA VAL A 65 4.55 -1.43 30.29
C VAL A 65 3.65 -0.20 30.42
N ARG A 66 4.23 0.97 30.37
CA ARG A 66 3.51 2.24 30.45
C ARG A 66 3.62 2.96 29.10
N SER A 67 2.47 3.34 28.55
CA SER A 67 2.38 4.16 27.34
C SER A 67 2.19 5.62 27.74
N PHE A 68 3.00 6.50 27.19
CA PHE A 68 2.90 7.94 27.35
C PHE A 68 2.66 8.57 26.00
N LYS A 69 1.76 9.55 25.95
CA LYS A 69 1.50 10.36 24.78
C LYS A 69 2.01 11.79 25.02
N ARG A 70 2.68 12.39 24.05
CA ARG A 70 3.05 13.80 24.10
C ARG A 70 1.78 14.66 24.07
N GLY A 71 1.67 15.59 24.97
CA GLY A 71 0.61 16.61 25.10
C GLY A 71 1.24 17.98 25.20
N VAL A 72 0.42 19.02 25.26
CA VAL A 72 0.83 20.43 25.37
C VAL A 72 1.72 20.71 26.60
N SER A 73 1.59 19.92 27.66
CA SER A 73 2.37 20.04 28.91
C SER A 73 3.35 18.89 29.13
N GLY A 74 3.94 18.35 28.04
CA GLY A 74 4.84 17.20 28.08
C GLY A 74 4.12 15.86 27.99
N TYR A 75 4.86 14.77 28.27
CA TYR A 75 4.35 13.41 28.16
C TYR A 75 3.37 13.05 29.26
N GLN A 76 2.19 12.53 28.91
CA GLN A 76 1.13 12.12 29.84
C GLN A 76 0.91 10.61 29.74
N LEU A 77 0.71 9.95 30.88
CA LEU A 77 0.37 8.52 30.94
C LEU A 77 -0.95 8.27 30.18
N GLU A 78 -0.91 7.45 29.15
CA GLU A 78 -2.09 7.07 28.35
C GLU A 78 -2.65 5.71 28.78
N HIS A 79 -1.78 4.71 29.02
CA HIS A 79 -2.17 3.34 29.33
C HIS A 79 -1.12 2.59 30.13
N VAL A 80 -1.55 1.62 30.93
CA VAL A 80 -0.69 0.67 31.63
C VAL A 80 -1.07 -0.75 31.24
N PHE A 81 -0.12 -1.48 30.69
CA PHE A 81 -0.23 -2.89 30.37
C PHE A 81 0.41 -3.68 31.50
N SER A 82 -0.20 -4.76 31.99
CA SER A 82 0.30 -5.54 33.12
C SER A 82 0.44 -7.01 32.75
N GLY A 83 1.58 -7.60 33.09
CA GLY A 83 1.89 -8.99 32.86
C GLY A 83 1.37 -9.93 33.95
N LEU A 84 1.53 -11.23 33.70
CA LEU A 84 1.28 -12.29 34.67
C LEU A 84 2.50 -12.48 35.56
N SER A 85 2.29 -13.06 36.76
CA SER A 85 3.39 -13.38 37.70
C SER A 85 4.47 -14.23 37.04
N GLY A 86 5.73 -13.80 37.10
CA GLY A 86 6.89 -14.44 36.49
C GLY A 86 7.07 -14.16 34.99
N ALA A 87 6.25 -13.32 34.38
CA ALA A 87 6.31 -13.05 32.95
C ALA A 87 7.47 -12.17 32.52
N GLU A 88 8.03 -11.35 33.43
CA GLU A 88 8.98 -10.30 33.06
C GLU A 88 8.44 -9.44 31.89
N TYR A 89 7.15 -9.10 31.96
CA TYR A 89 6.43 -8.40 30.93
C TYR A 89 7.02 -7.01 30.67
N GLY A 90 7.30 -6.69 29.42
CA GLY A 90 8.05 -5.51 29.07
C GLY A 90 9.59 -5.71 29.07
N SER A 91 10.05 -6.96 29.02
CA SER A 91 11.49 -7.28 28.87
C SER A 91 12.06 -6.75 27.54
N SER A 92 11.23 -6.74 26.50
CA SER A 92 11.50 -6.16 25.18
C SER A 92 10.22 -5.50 24.65
N LEU A 93 10.41 -4.47 23.81
CA LEU A 93 9.33 -3.69 23.21
C LEU A 93 9.63 -3.41 21.74
N ALA A 94 8.62 -3.46 20.91
CA ALA A 94 8.68 -2.95 19.54
C ALA A 94 7.35 -2.29 19.18
N ALA A 95 7.41 -1.12 18.54
CA ALA A 95 6.22 -0.38 18.13
C ALA A 95 6.37 0.13 16.69
N ASP A 96 5.28 0.05 15.91
CA ASP A 96 5.21 0.61 14.57
C ASP A 96 3.78 1.06 14.27
N GLY A 97 3.58 2.35 14.00
CA GLY A 97 2.27 2.95 13.78
C GLY A 97 1.31 2.70 14.96
N ASN A 98 0.24 1.98 14.70
CA ASN A 98 -0.78 1.63 15.69
C ASN A 98 -0.56 0.27 16.37
N TRP A 99 0.57 -0.35 16.19
CA TRP A 99 0.90 -1.66 16.75
C TRP A 99 1.95 -1.56 17.85
N LEU A 100 1.78 -2.36 18.89
CA LEU A 100 2.75 -2.55 19.96
C LEU A 100 2.91 -4.04 20.23
N ALA A 101 4.14 -4.52 20.23
CA ALA A 101 4.55 -5.84 20.65
C ALA A 101 5.24 -5.75 22.00
N ILE A 102 4.80 -6.52 22.97
CA ILE A 102 5.34 -6.57 24.34
C ILE A 102 5.85 -7.97 24.62
N GLY A 103 7.14 -8.10 24.83
CA GLY A 103 7.78 -9.35 25.21
C GLY A 103 7.59 -9.68 26.67
N ALA A 104 7.34 -10.94 26.95
CA ALA A 104 7.21 -11.56 28.26
C ALA A 104 8.19 -12.74 28.32
N ALA A 105 9.51 -12.43 28.33
CA ALA A 105 10.56 -13.43 28.14
C ALA A 105 10.63 -14.45 29.26
N GLY A 106 10.16 -14.12 30.47
CA GLY A 106 10.08 -15.05 31.59
C GLY A 106 9.12 -16.23 31.39
N LEU A 107 8.10 -16.04 30.54
CA LEU A 107 7.10 -17.08 30.21
C LEU A 107 7.06 -17.40 28.69
N GLY A 108 7.95 -16.84 27.90
CA GLY A 108 8.13 -17.17 26.47
C GLY A 108 6.93 -16.81 25.60
N TYR A 109 6.32 -15.64 25.78
CA TYR A 109 5.25 -15.17 24.91
C TYR A 109 5.37 -13.68 24.58
N ILE A 110 4.64 -13.23 23.56
CA ILE A 110 4.52 -11.83 23.18
C ILE A 110 3.04 -11.47 23.12
N GLU A 111 2.67 -10.36 23.72
CA GLU A 111 1.35 -9.78 23.50
C GLU A 111 1.40 -8.73 22.41
N MET A 112 0.45 -8.84 21.48
CA MET A 112 0.22 -7.87 20.42
C MET A 112 -0.97 -6.99 20.79
N TRP A 113 -0.73 -5.70 20.82
CA TRP A 113 -1.72 -4.68 21.07
C TRP A 113 -1.90 -3.81 19.85
N LYS A 114 -3.14 -3.42 19.58
CA LYS A 114 -3.48 -2.51 18.49
C LYS A 114 -4.20 -1.29 19.05
N ARG A 115 -3.80 -0.13 18.57
CA ARG A 115 -4.49 1.11 18.91
C ARG A 115 -5.57 1.39 17.87
N ASP A 116 -6.77 1.70 18.34
CA ASP A 116 -7.88 2.20 17.55
C ASP A 116 -8.29 3.61 18.00
N ARG A 117 -9.39 4.12 17.47
CA ARG A 117 -9.93 5.44 17.84
C ARG A 117 -10.36 5.57 19.30
N PHE A 118 -10.52 4.47 20.02
CA PHE A 118 -10.94 4.46 21.41
C PHE A 118 -9.80 4.19 22.39
N GLY A 119 -8.62 3.81 21.92
CA GLY A 119 -7.44 3.52 22.73
C GLY A 119 -6.79 2.18 22.39
N TRP A 120 -6.01 1.66 23.33
CA TRP A 120 -5.30 0.39 23.18
C TRP A 120 -6.24 -0.79 23.39
N VAL A 121 -6.25 -1.72 22.44
CA VAL A 121 -7.04 -2.95 22.47
C VAL A 121 -6.11 -4.15 22.37
N TYR A 122 -6.26 -5.11 23.27
CA TYR A 122 -5.59 -6.39 23.16
C TYR A 122 -5.99 -7.07 21.84
N HIS A 123 -5.00 -7.52 21.10
CA HIS A 123 -5.25 -8.15 19.80
C HIS A 123 -5.04 -9.67 19.83
N SER A 124 -3.84 -10.13 20.20
CA SER A 124 -3.49 -11.54 20.20
C SER A 124 -2.22 -11.81 20.99
N ILE A 125 -2.00 -13.08 21.28
CA ILE A 125 -0.74 -13.59 21.80
C ILE A 125 0.03 -14.27 20.67
N VAL A 126 1.35 -14.14 20.67
CA VAL A 126 2.29 -14.83 19.79
C VAL A 126 3.18 -15.71 20.64
N VAL A 127 3.21 -16.99 20.32
CA VAL A 127 4.02 -17.99 21.02
C VAL A 127 4.72 -18.89 19.99
N ASP A 128 5.93 -19.30 20.27
CA ASP A 128 6.62 -20.30 19.47
C ASP A 128 6.17 -21.70 19.86
N SER A 129 5.40 -22.36 19.01
CA SER A 129 4.89 -23.72 19.25
C SER A 129 5.95 -24.82 19.21
N GLN A 130 7.17 -24.50 18.80
CA GLN A 130 8.30 -25.42 18.74
C GLN A 130 9.43 -25.04 19.72
N GLY A 131 9.25 -23.96 20.47
CA GLY A 131 10.16 -23.54 21.53
C GLY A 131 9.83 -24.24 22.84
N ASP A 132 10.81 -24.28 23.74
CA ASP A 132 10.70 -24.76 25.10
C ASP A 132 10.76 -23.59 26.10
N ASP A 133 10.28 -23.82 27.33
CA ASP A 133 10.47 -22.86 28.43
C ASP A 133 11.98 -22.61 28.64
N GLY A 134 12.43 -21.34 28.54
CA GLY A 134 13.82 -20.98 28.68
C GLY A 134 14.58 -20.68 27.40
N ASP A 135 13.97 -20.85 26.22
CA ASP A 135 14.58 -20.49 24.93
C ASP A 135 14.79 -18.96 24.74
N GLY A 136 14.27 -18.18 25.68
CA GLY A 136 14.36 -16.73 25.62
C GLY A 136 13.49 -16.10 24.52
N PHE A 137 12.42 -16.78 24.09
CA PHE A 137 11.49 -16.24 23.10
C PHE A 137 10.92 -14.89 23.55
N GLY A 138 11.08 -13.87 22.73
CA GLY A 138 10.71 -12.51 23.06
C GLY A 138 11.78 -11.72 23.80
N SER A 139 13.02 -12.20 23.91
CA SER A 139 14.13 -11.45 24.50
C SER A 139 14.52 -10.22 23.67
N SER A 140 14.36 -10.28 22.36
CA SER A 140 14.52 -9.17 21.43
C SER A 140 13.35 -9.13 20.44
N LEU A 141 12.92 -7.93 20.08
CA LEU A 141 11.79 -7.68 19.19
C LEU A 141 12.13 -6.59 18.18
N ALA A 142 11.66 -6.77 16.96
CA ALA A 142 11.60 -5.71 15.95
C ALA A 142 10.26 -5.78 15.23
N LEU A 143 9.67 -4.63 14.95
CA LEU A 143 8.37 -4.50 14.31
C LEU A 143 8.41 -3.40 13.27
N LYS A 144 8.12 -3.74 12.00
CA LYS A 144 8.08 -2.76 10.91
C LYS A 144 7.16 -3.23 9.79
N ASN A 145 6.27 -2.34 9.33
CA ASN A 145 5.40 -2.58 8.16
C ASN A 145 4.67 -3.94 8.19
N GLY A 146 4.12 -4.32 9.35
CA GLY A 146 3.40 -5.59 9.52
C GLY A 146 4.29 -6.84 9.53
N VAL A 147 5.60 -6.68 9.72
CA VAL A 147 6.55 -7.76 10.00
C VAL A 147 7.00 -7.66 11.44
N LEU A 148 6.72 -8.70 12.24
CA LEU A 148 7.24 -8.88 13.60
C LEU A 148 8.34 -9.91 13.56
N VAL A 149 9.49 -9.57 14.12
CA VAL A 149 10.65 -10.44 14.25
C VAL A 149 10.96 -10.65 15.72
N VAL A 150 11.14 -11.88 16.12
CA VAL A 150 11.31 -12.30 17.51
C VAL A 150 12.58 -13.11 17.68
N GLY A 151 13.43 -12.71 18.60
CA GLY A 151 14.64 -13.43 18.95
C GLY A 151 14.45 -14.37 20.14
N SER A 152 15.09 -15.52 20.02
CA SER A 152 15.21 -16.57 21.04
C SER A 152 16.67 -17.01 21.12
N PRO A 153 17.51 -16.24 21.83
CA PRO A 153 18.97 -16.43 21.77
C PRO A 153 19.47 -17.73 22.43
N THR A 154 18.65 -18.37 23.24
CA THR A 154 18.95 -19.67 23.89
C THR A 154 18.14 -20.82 23.32
N PHE A 155 17.52 -20.65 22.15
CA PHE A 155 16.78 -21.70 21.46
C PHE A 155 17.70 -22.92 21.19
N ILE A 156 17.21 -24.11 21.56
CA ILE A 156 17.94 -25.34 21.38
C ILE A 156 17.78 -25.85 19.94
N THR A 157 18.88 -25.90 19.24
CA THR A 157 18.99 -26.43 17.87
C THR A 157 19.55 -27.85 17.86
N ASP A 158 19.78 -28.41 16.69
CA ASP A 158 20.47 -29.70 16.49
C ASP A 158 21.92 -29.72 17.00
N VAL A 159 22.52 -28.57 17.27
CA VAL A 159 23.90 -28.42 17.79
C VAL A 159 23.96 -27.96 19.26
N GLY A 160 22.82 -27.78 19.92
CA GLY A 160 22.72 -27.21 21.28
C GLY A 160 22.07 -25.83 21.30
N GLU A 161 22.29 -25.06 22.39
CA GLU A 161 21.75 -23.71 22.56
C GLU A 161 22.48 -22.73 21.62
N ALA A 162 22.04 -22.61 20.36
CA ALA A 162 22.65 -21.72 19.38
C ALA A 162 21.80 -20.47 19.09
N GLY A 163 20.53 -20.48 19.46
CA GLY A 163 19.58 -19.42 19.23
C GLY A 163 18.87 -19.48 17.88
N CYS A 164 17.76 -18.77 17.79
CA CYS A 164 16.98 -18.60 16.55
C CYS A 164 16.27 -17.24 16.50
N VAL A 165 15.73 -16.95 15.31
CA VAL A 165 14.83 -15.83 15.09
C VAL A 165 13.59 -16.35 14.39
N THR A 166 12.40 -15.94 14.82
CA THR A 166 11.15 -16.25 14.14
C THR A 166 10.56 -14.98 13.52
N VAL A 167 10.04 -15.13 12.31
CA VAL A 167 9.38 -14.06 11.56
C VAL A 167 7.88 -14.32 11.50
N TRP A 168 7.12 -13.29 11.78
CA TRP A 168 5.66 -13.30 11.77
C TRP A 168 5.16 -12.17 10.89
N ARG A 169 4.13 -12.42 10.10
CA ARG A 169 3.56 -11.43 9.19
C ARG A 169 2.08 -11.18 9.49
N LEU A 170 1.71 -9.91 9.45
CA LEU A 170 0.31 -9.50 9.54
C LEU A 170 -0.38 -9.78 8.20
N ASN A 171 -1.38 -10.66 8.18
CA ASN A 171 -2.13 -10.97 6.96
C ASN A 171 -3.23 -9.94 6.66
N SER A 172 -3.87 -10.05 5.51
CA SER A 172 -4.95 -9.16 5.07
C SER A 172 -6.21 -9.20 5.98
N MET A 173 -6.36 -10.25 6.79
CA MET A 173 -7.43 -10.35 7.79
C MET A 173 -7.04 -9.71 9.13
N GLY A 174 -5.85 -9.11 9.22
CA GLY A 174 -5.34 -8.49 10.43
C GLY A 174 -4.82 -9.47 11.48
N GLN A 175 -4.45 -10.68 11.12
CA GLN A 175 -3.96 -11.71 12.04
C GLN A 175 -2.45 -11.89 11.86
N TRP A 176 -1.72 -12.05 12.98
CA TRP A 176 -0.31 -12.39 12.98
C TRP A 176 -0.14 -13.88 12.70
N GLN A 177 0.62 -14.21 11.66
CA GLN A 177 0.89 -15.58 11.24
C GLN A 177 2.39 -15.84 11.23
N PHE A 178 2.77 -17.02 11.72
CA PHE A 178 4.15 -17.50 11.59
C PHE A 178 4.51 -17.63 10.11
N GLU A 179 5.63 -17.05 9.73
CA GLU A 179 6.16 -17.09 8.36
C GLU A 179 7.34 -18.04 8.28
N GLU A 180 8.38 -17.81 9.07
CA GLU A 180 9.62 -18.58 8.97
C GLU A 180 10.41 -18.55 10.28
N ARG A 181 11.25 -19.58 10.50
CA ARG A 181 12.29 -19.60 11.52
C ARG A 181 13.66 -19.54 10.86
N LEU A 182 14.46 -18.57 11.25
CA LEU A 182 15.81 -18.37 10.77
C LEU A 182 16.81 -18.93 11.77
N LEU A 183 17.71 -19.72 11.27
CA LEU A 183 18.86 -20.27 11.98
C LEU A 183 20.13 -19.88 11.21
N ALA A 184 21.23 -19.62 11.89
CA ALA A 184 22.50 -19.50 11.18
C ALA A 184 22.91 -20.87 10.58
N ASP A 185 23.29 -20.90 9.32
CA ASP A 185 23.62 -22.15 8.61
C ASP A 185 24.81 -22.89 9.25
N ASP A 186 25.77 -22.16 9.77
CA ASP A 186 26.99 -22.64 10.40
C ASP A 186 26.97 -22.50 11.93
N ARG A 187 25.76 -22.55 12.53
CA ARG A 187 25.52 -22.38 13.98
C ARG A 187 26.33 -23.36 14.83
N VAL A 188 26.71 -22.87 16.00
CA VAL A 188 27.42 -23.64 17.04
C VAL A 188 26.76 -23.33 18.38
N GLU A 189 26.82 -24.27 19.32
CA GLU A 189 26.37 -24.07 20.69
C GLU A 189 27.05 -22.84 21.32
N GLY A 190 26.24 -21.98 21.93
CA GLY A 190 26.70 -20.73 22.55
C GLY A 190 26.69 -19.51 21.64
N ASP A 191 26.31 -19.64 20.36
CA ASP A 191 26.28 -18.52 19.40
C ASP A 191 25.38 -17.36 19.80
N ASN A 192 24.30 -17.65 20.53
CA ASN A 192 23.27 -16.69 20.96
C ASN A 192 22.68 -15.88 19.79
N PHE A 193 22.41 -16.55 18.65
CA PHE A 193 21.79 -15.91 17.50
C PHE A 193 20.39 -15.40 17.84
N GLY A 194 20.10 -14.13 17.50
CA GLY A 194 18.85 -13.47 17.86
C GLY A 194 18.92 -12.66 19.16
N THR A 195 20.13 -12.43 19.73
CA THR A 195 20.31 -11.55 20.89
C THR A 195 19.85 -10.13 20.61
N SER A 196 20.10 -9.63 19.43
CA SER A 196 19.66 -8.33 18.94
C SER A 196 19.11 -8.41 17.53
N ILE A 197 18.13 -7.58 17.23
CA ILE A 197 17.39 -7.61 15.96
C ILE A 197 17.06 -6.19 15.53
N SER A 198 17.21 -5.91 14.24
CA SER A 198 16.74 -4.67 13.63
C SER A 198 16.15 -4.97 12.25
N VAL A 199 14.96 -4.46 11.96
CA VAL A 199 14.28 -4.57 10.67
C VAL A 199 14.06 -3.19 10.09
N ASP A 200 14.37 -3.00 8.80
CA ASP A 200 14.16 -1.73 8.11
C ASP A 200 12.87 -1.71 7.28
N SER A 201 12.56 -0.55 6.72
CA SER A 201 11.39 -0.36 5.85
C SER A 201 11.50 -1.07 4.49
N LEU A 202 12.70 -1.50 4.10
CA LEU A 202 12.96 -2.21 2.84
C LEU A 202 12.81 -3.73 2.97
N GLY A 203 12.45 -4.24 4.16
CA GLY A 203 12.33 -5.67 4.43
C GLY A 203 13.69 -6.36 4.58
N GLN A 204 14.71 -5.64 5.09
CA GLN A 204 15.98 -6.22 5.49
C GLN A 204 15.98 -6.45 7.00
N LEU A 205 16.59 -7.52 7.44
CA LEU A 205 16.67 -7.95 8.83
C LEU A 205 18.12 -8.17 9.23
N LEU A 206 18.62 -7.42 10.20
CA LEU A 206 19.94 -7.61 10.78
C LEU A 206 19.82 -8.31 12.13
N VAL A 207 20.54 -9.40 12.31
CA VAL A 207 20.51 -10.25 13.50
C VAL A 207 21.90 -10.36 14.11
N GLY A 208 22.03 -10.08 15.39
CA GLY A 208 23.25 -10.23 16.15
C GLY A 208 23.42 -11.62 16.77
N SER A 209 24.65 -12.10 16.80
CA SER A 209 25.08 -13.39 17.37
C SER A 209 26.39 -13.19 18.15
N PRO A 210 26.32 -12.61 19.35
CA PRO A 210 27.52 -12.14 20.07
C PRO A 210 28.38 -13.25 20.66
N GLY A 211 27.85 -14.44 20.85
CA GLY A 211 28.61 -15.59 21.34
C GLY A 211 29.34 -16.37 20.25
N ARG A 212 29.21 -15.98 18.97
CA ARG A 212 29.86 -16.69 17.86
C ARG A 212 31.38 -16.59 17.92
N ASP A 213 32.05 -17.72 17.74
CA ASP A 213 33.51 -17.88 17.74
C ASP A 213 34.15 -17.63 16.36
N ALA A 214 33.67 -16.63 15.60
CA ALA A 214 34.07 -16.41 14.20
C ALA A 214 35.58 -16.01 14.06
N SER A 215 36.10 -15.23 14.98
CA SER A 215 37.51 -14.76 15.00
C SER A 215 38.20 -15.10 16.34
N GLY A 216 37.62 -16.00 17.10
CA GLY A 216 38.04 -16.44 18.43
C GLY A 216 36.83 -16.46 19.39
N VAL A 217 37.06 -16.95 20.59
CA VAL A 217 36.00 -17.15 21.59
C VAL A 217 35.23 -15.86 21.85
N ASP A 218 33.89 -15.95 21.72
CA ASP A 218 32.96 -14.83 21.91
C ASP A 218 33.31 -13.58 21.09
N SER A 219 33.86 -13.72 19.89
CA SER A 219 34.18 -12.56 19.04
C SER A 219 32.89 -11.92 18.49
N GLY A 220 31.89 -12.74 18.20
CA GLY A 220 30.57 -12.35 17.68
C GLY A 220 30.55 -12.06 16.19
N ILE A 221 29.34 -12.08 15.63
CA ILE A 221 28.98 -11.68 14.26
C ILE A 221 27.62 -11.01 14.22
N ALA A 222 27.32 -10.39 13.07
CA ALA A 222 25.95 -10.02 12.70
C ALA A 222 25.65 -10.51 11.28
N ILE A 223 24.44 -10.98 11.07
CA ILE A 223 23.98 -11.54 9.79
C ILE A 223 22.81 -10.72 9.26
N LEU A 224 22.92 -10.30 8.00
CA LEU A 224 21.87 -9.58 7.30
C LEU A 224 21.08 -10.54 6.42
N TYR A 225 19.77 -10.55 6.60
CA TYR A 225 18.82 -11.27 5.77
C TYR A 225 18.04 -10.30 4.90
N SER A 226 17.67 -10.72 3.73
CA SER A 226 16.73 -10.03 2.84
C SER A 226 15.49 -10.89 2.68
N GLY A 227 14.31 -10.31 2.93
CA GLY A 227 13.02 -10.96 2.74
C GLY A 227 12.52 -10.80 1.29
N GLY A 228 11.82 -11.80 0.78
CA GLY A 228 11.24 -11.79 -0.55
C GLY A 228 10.03 -12.73 -0.65
N SER A 229 9.49 -12.91 -1.86
CA SER A 229 8.38 -13.84 -2.13
C SER A 229 8.74 -15.31 -1.81
N ASP A 230 10.02 -15.64 -1.82
CA ASP A 230 10.53 -17.00 -1.68
C ASP A 230 11.08 -17.29 -0.26
N GLY A 231 10.79 -16.41 0.71
CA GLY A 231 11.28 -16.47 2.09
C GLY A 231 12.45 -15.52 2.36
N TRP A 232 13.16 -15.78 3.45
CA TRP A 232 14.30 -14.99 3.92
C TRP A 232 15.62 -15.68 3.59
N PHE A 233 16.60 -14.93 3.07
CA PHE A 233 17.91 -15.46 2.73
C PHE A 233 19.03 -14.57 3.25
N GLU A 234 20.14 -15.17 3.67
CA GLU A 234 21.34 -14.44 4.08
C GLU A 234 21.91 -13.66 2.90
N SER A 235 22.04 -12.34 3.05
CA SER A 235 22.54 -11.44 2.00
C SER A 235 23.90 -10.82 2.34
N ALA A 236 24.27 -10.74 3.62
CA ALA A 236 25.58 -10.31 4.05
C ALA A 236 25.91 -10.81 5.46
N ARG A 237 27.19 -10.85 5.78
CA ARG A 237 27.70 -11.22 7.09
C ARG A 237 28.80 -10.24 7.52
N PHE A 238 28.76 -9.80 8.78
CA PHE A 238 29.66 -8.80 9.36
C PHE A 238 30.39 -9.39 10.57
N GLY A 239 31.63 -8.93 10.82
CA GLY A 239 32.40 -9.28 12.02
C GLY A 239 33.66 -10.09 11.77
N ASN A 240 33.70 -10.97 10.76
CA ASN A 240 34.79 -11.94 10.55
C ASN A 240 36.21 -11.34 10.50
N ASN A 241 36.38 -10.08 10.12
CA ASN A 241 37.71 -9.44 9.97
C ASN A 241 37.90 -8.25 10.91
N VAL A 242 36.97 -7.95 11.78
CA VAL A 242 36.97 -6.74 12.63
C VAL A 242 36.83 -7.10 14.09
N ALA A 243 35.99 -8.07 14.44
CA ALA A 243 35.75 -8.53 15.80
C ALA A 243 36.97 -9.31 16.32
N GLN A 244 37.34 -9.07 17.57
CA GLN A 244 38.38 -9.78 18.28
C GLN A 244 37.76 -10.70 19.34
N PRO A 245 38.54 -11.69 19.87
CA PRO A 245 38.06 -12.56 20.95
C PRO A 245 37.52 -11.76 22.13
N GLY A 246 36.31 -12.06 22.57
CA GLY A 246 35.65 -11.41 23.70
C GLY A 246 34.94 -10.08 23.39
N ASP A 247 34.99 -9.57 22.16
CA ASP A 247 34.38 -8.30 21.77
C ASP A 247 32.86 -8.34 21.83
N ARG A 248 32.27 -9.55 21.65
CA ARG A 248 30.82 -9.78 21.55
C ARG A 248 30.15 -8.88 20.51
N PHE A 249 30.75 -8.80 19.33
CA PHE A 249 30.19 -8.09 18.19
C PHE A 249 28.77 -8.61 17.86
N GLY A 250 27.82 -7.72 17.69
CA GLY A 250 26.41 -8.10 17.52
C GLY A 250 25.62 -8.14 18.83
N THR A 251 26.16 -7.64 19.95
CA THR A 251 25.38 -7.45 21.19
C THR A 251 24.21 -6.50 20.94
N SER A 252 24.40 -5.48 20.13
CA SER A 252 23.36 -4.59 19.63
C SER A 252 23.52 -4.41 18.13
N VAL A 253 22.41 -4.29 17.41
CA VAL A 253 22.38 -4.01 15.98
C VAL A 253 21.33 -2.96 15.65
N CYS A 254 21.65 -2.14 14.65
CA CYS A 254 20.71 -1.16 14.12
C CYS A 254 20.88 -1.05 12.61
N LEU A 255 19.77 -1.04 11.88
CA LEU A 255 19.74 -1.03 10.42
C LEU A 255 18.91 0.15 9.94
N LEU A 256 19.45 0.91 9.01
CA LEU A 256 18.73 1.98 8.34
C LEU A 256 19.13 2.00 6.87
N SER A 257 18.26 1.52 6.00
CA SER A 257 18.45 1.53 4.54
C SER A 257 19.84 1.06 4.08
N ASP A 258 20.78 2.01 3.95
CA ASP A 258 22.13 1.75 3.46
C ASP A 258 23.20 1.70 4.56
N TYR A 259 22.79 1.76 5.84
CA TYR A 259 23.69 1.69 6.98
C TYR A 259 23.36 0.52 7.89
N ALA A 260 24.38 -0.22 8.31
CA ALA A 260 24.32 -1.21 9.37
C ALA A 260 25.30 -0.83 10.49
N PHE A 261 24.80 -0.71 11.71
CA PHE A 261 25.59 -0.42 12.91
C PHE A 261 25.56 -1.62 13.83
N ILE A 262 26.71 -2.02 14.31
CA ILE A 262 26.89 -3.21 15.14
C ILE A 262 27.73 -2.85 16.35
N GLY A 263 27.17 -3.05 17.54
CA GLY A 263 27.83 -2.78 18.80
C GLY A 263 28.66 -3.95 19.29
N SER A 264 29.80 -3.61 19.88
CA SER A 264 30.78 -4.51 20.54
C SER A 264 31.15 -3.93 21.90
N PRO A 265 30.28 -4.04 22.91
CA PRO A 265 30.46 -3.31 24.18
C PRO A 265 31.67 -3.78 25.01
N TYR A 266 32.21 -4.95 24.70
CA TYR A 266 33.40 -5.48 25.40
C TYR A 266 34.70 -5.29 24.62
N SER A 267 34.66 -4.63 23.45
CA SER A 267 35.88 -4.36 22.69
C SER A 267 36.89 -3.55 23.48
N SER A 268 38.14 -3.95 23.33
CA SER A 268 39.27 -3.28 23.95
C SER A 268 40.07 -2.41 22.96
N PHE A 269 39.46 -2.04 21.83
CA PHE A 269 40.13 -1.26 20.77
C PHE A 269 40.61 0.11 21.23
N SER A 270 39.78 0.87 21.98
CA SER A 270 40.11 2.21 22.49
C SER A 270 40.58 2.21 23.96
N GLY A 271 40.45 1.08 24.64
CA GLY A 271 40.82 0.88 26.05
C GLY A 271 40.19 -0.40 26.59
N PRO A 272 40.59 -0.93 27.75
CA PRO A 272 40.10 -2.18 28.29
C PRO A 272 38.55 -2.16 28.46
N PHE A 273 37.84 -2.99 27.69
CA PHE A 273 36.39 -3.09 27.70
C PHE A 273 35.67 -1.75 27.49
N ALA A 274 36.29 -0.83 26.74
CA ALA A 274 35.72 0.47 26.48
C ALA A 274 34.51 0.38 25.54
N GLY A 275 34.48 -0.64 24.69
CA GLY A 275 33.45 -0.84 23.66
C GLY A 275 33.74 -0.08 22.37
N GLN A 276 33.02 -0.44 21.34
CA GLN A 276 33.06 0.23 20.05
C GLN A 276 31.74 -0.03 19.29
N VAL A 277 31.45 0.80 18.28
CA VAL A 277 30.46 0.56 17.27
C VAL A 277 31.10 0.51 15.89
N VAL A 278 30.85 -0.56 15.16
CA VAL A 278 31.31 -0.75 13.79
C VAL A 278 30.15 -0.46 12.86
N SER A 279 30.38 0.37 11.86
CA SER A 279 29.37 0.68 10.88
C SER A 279 29.79 0.29 9.47
N TYR A 280 28.82 -0.10 8.67
CA TYR A 280 28.97 -0.38 7.27
C TYR A 280 27.96 0.45 6.47
N ARG A 281 28.40 0.92 5.31
CA ARG A 281 27.53 1.61 4.35
C ARG A 281 27.43 0.79 3.08
N ARG A 282 26.22 0.61 2.57
CA ARG A 282 25.98 -0.07 1.30
C ARG A 282 26.22 0.90 0.14
N SER A 283 27.02 0.49 -0.83
CA SER A 283 27.24 1.19 -2.09
C SER A 283 27.29 0.17 -3.22
N ASN A 284 26.46 0.33 -4.25
CA ASN A 284 26.39 -0.59 -5.39
C ASN A 284 26.24 -2.08 -4.96
N SER A 285 25.38 -2.35 -4.00
CA SER A 285 25.13 -3.69 -3.42
C SER A 285 26.30 -4.29 -2.62
N VAL A 286 27.33 -3.54 -2.34
CA VAL A 286 28.48 -3.96 -1.52
C VAL A 286 28.48 -3.17 -0.22
N TRP A 287 28.66 -3.87 0.90
CA TRP A 287 28.80 -3.25 2.21
C TRP A 287 30.25 -2.85 2.46
N ILE A 288 30.49 -1.57 2.68
CA ILE A 288 31.82 -0.97 2.85
C ILE A 288 31.97 -0.54 4.31
N LEU A 289 32.99 -1.06 4.96
CA LEU A 289 33.35 -0.69 6.33
C LEU A 289 33.63 0.82 6.44
N GLN A 290 33.04 1.43 7.44
CA GLN A 290 33.23 2.85 7.78
C GLN A 290 34.18 3.00 8.99
N PRO A 291 34.63 4.22 9.30
CA PRO A 291 35.37 4.49 10.53
C PRO A 291 34.62 4.01 11.78
N PHE A 292 35.37 3.47 12.76
CA PHE A 292 34.77 3.00 14.01
C PHE A 292 34.33 4.18 14.88
N LEU A 293 33.17 4.04 15.51
CA LEU A 293 32.78 4.94 16.58
C LEU A 293 33.25 4.37 17.91
N THR A 294 33.96 5.18 18.67
CA THR A 294 34.54 4.78 19.93
C THR A 294 34.24 5.83 21.01
N PRO A 295 34.23 5.45 22.30
CA PRO A 295 34.18 6.42 23.37
C PRO A 295 35.47 7.26 23.37
N ASP A 296 35.51 8.34 24.16
CA ASP A 296 36.72 9.15 24.33
C ASP A 296 37.88 8.30 24.85
N SER A 297 39.08 8.60 24.37
CA SER A 297 40.26 7.83 24.73
C SER A 297 40.51 7.82 26.25
N GLY A 298 40.60 6.62 26.80
CA GLY A 298 40.98 6.40 28.19
C GLY A 298 39.85 6.08 29.17
N SER A 299 38.61 5.91 28.71
CA SER A 299 37.49 5.49 29.58
C SER A 299 37.33 3.97 29.55
N PRO A 300 37.95 3.20 30.46
CA PRO A 300 37.80 1.75 30.46
C PRO A 300 36.43 1.30 30.98
N GLY A 301 35.91 0.18 30.42
CA GLY A 301 34.75 -0.49 30.96
C GLY A 301 33.41 0.22 30.76
N THR A 302 33.30 1.14 29.79
CA THR A 302 32.09 1.95 29.61
C THR A 302 30.94 1.13 29.00
N GLY A 303 31.24 0.03 28.29
CA GLY A 303 30.26 -0.75 27.57
C GLY A 303 29.64 0.01 26.38
N PHE A 304 30.42 0.92 25.76
CA PHE A 304 29.97 1.69 24.60
C PHE A 304 29.55 0.78 23.45
N GLY A 305 28.37 1.00 22.90
CA GLY A 305 27.75 0.12 21.90
C GLY A 305 26.91 -1.01 22.53
N ALA A 306 26.58 -0.94 23.81
CA ALA A 306 25.67 -1.91 24.44
C ALA A 306 24.24 -1.82 23.86
N THR A 307 23.83 -0.63 23.46
CA THR A 307 22.53 -0.35 22.81
C THR A 307 22.72 0.67 21.71
N LEU A 308 21.88 0.57 20.68
CA LEU A 308 21.89 1.44 19.49
C LEU A 308 20.48 1.82 19.14
N ALA A 309 20.27 3.06 18.74
CA ALA A 309 19.06 3.52 18.09
C ALA A 309 19.43 4.51 16.98
N ILE A 310 18.70 4.48 15.89
CA ILE A 310 18.91 5.37 14.73
C ILE A 310 17.59 5.90 14.22
N ASP A 311 17.60 7.17 13.83
CA ASP A 311 16.50 7.80 13.13
C ASP A 311 17.05 8.84 12.16
N GLY A 312 16.75 8.69 10.86
CA GLY A 312 17.26 9.56 9.81
C GLY A 312 18.79 9.72 9.84
N ASN A 313 19.25 10.92 10.15
CA ASN A 313 20.67 11.28 10.23
C ASN A 313 21.26 11.28 11.66
N LEU A 314 20.51 10.77 12.64
CA LEU A 314 20.92 10.70 14.04
C LEU A 314 21.13 9.25 14.48
N LEU A 315 22.20 9.04 15.24
CA LEU A 315 22.53 7.76 15.86
C LEU A 315 22.80 7.99 17.36
N ALA A 316 22.09 7.29 18.21
CA ALA A 316 22.34 7.23 19.63
C ALA A 316 23.03 5.93 20.01
N VAL A 317 24.09 6.02 20.81
CA VAL A 317 24.92 4.91 21.27
C VAL A 317 24.95 4.88 22.78
N GLY A 318 24.46 3.80 23.40
CA GLY A 318 24.46 3.61 24.83
C GLY A 318 25.77 3.05 25.35
N ALA A 319 26.22 3.60 26.50
CA ALA A 319 27.37 3.20 27.30
C ALA A 319 26.94 3.10 28.78
N PRO A 320 26.12 2.10 29.16
CA PRO A 320 25.48 2.06 30.47
C PRO A 320 26.43 1.88 31.64
N MET A 321 27.65 1.40 31.39
CA MET A 321 28.68 1.21 32.41
C MET A 321 29.61 2.42 32.56
N ASP A 322 29.38 3.52 31.82
CA ASP A 322 30.22 4.73 31.94
C ASP A 322 30.13 5.28 33.36
N MET A 323 31.28 5.47 33.96
CA MET A 323 31.40 5.95 35.36
C MET A 323 31.31 7.48 35.45
N GLY A 324 31.48 8.19 34.33
CA GLY A 324 31.66 9.64 34.40
C GLY A 324 32.77 10.02 35.37
N ASN A 325 32.44 10.87 36.34
CA ASN A 325 33.32 11.24 37.47
C ASN A 325 32.87 10.61 38.80
N GLU A 326 31.96 9.64 38.75
CA GLU A 326 31.33 9.08 39.94
C GLU A 326 31.94 7.74 40.35
N ALA A 327 31.61 7.29 41.56
CA ALA A 327 32.05 6.00 42.09
C ALA A 327 31.22 4.81 41.60
N MET A 328 30.05 5.07 40.96
CA MET A 328 29.14 4.08 40.42
C MET A 328 28.80 4.46 38.98
N PRO A 329 28.49 3.48 38.11
CA PRO A 329 28.13 3.79 36.73
C PRO A 329 26.93 4.76 36.65
N THR A 330 27.14 5.89 36.01
CA THR A 330 26.09 6.85 35.69
C THR A 330 25.34 6.42 34.43
N GLY A 331 26.07 5.79 33.54
CA GLY A 331 25.67 5.57 32.19
C GLY A 331 25.72 6.83 31.33
N ARG A 332 25.92 6.64 30.06
CA ARG A 332 26.01 7.71 29.06
C ARG A 332 25.36 7.28 27.78
N VAL A 333 24.74 8.22 27.09
CA VAL A 333 24.33 8.06 25.69
C VAL A 333 25.05 9.09 24.85
N ARG A 334 25.77 8.65 23.83
CA ARG A 334 26.42 9.52 22.84
C ARG A 334 25.54 9.66 21.62
N ILE A 335 25.39 10.88 21.17
CA ILE A 335 24.57 11.25 20.00
C ILE A 335 25.52 11.66 18.89
N TYR A 336 25.33 11.06 17.73
CA TYR A 336 26.08 11.35 16.51
C TYR A 336 25.14 11.82 15.43
N ARG A 337 25.56 12.83 14.66
CA ARG A 337 24.88 13.33 13.49
C ARG A 337 25.66 13.00 12.23
N TYR A 338 24.98 12.61 11.18
CA TYR A 338 25.57 12.39 9.87
C TYR A 338 25.69 13.70 9.08
N LEU A 339 26.93 14.17 8.81
CA LEU A 339 27.26 15.37 8.05
C LEU A 339 28.22 15.06 6.86
N GLN A 340 28.15 13.94 6.19
CA GLN A 340 29.06 13.25 5.28
C GLN A 340 29.85 12.14 5.99
N GLU A 341 30.08 12.26 7.28
CA GLU A 341 30.55 11.25 8.22
C GLU A 341 29.77 11.38 9.52
N TRP A 342 29.85 10.38 10.39
CA TRP A 342 29.20 10.41 11.70
C TRP A 342 30.05 11.23 12.66
N VAL A 343 29.54 12.39 13.06
CA VAL A 343 30.23 13.33 13.95
C VAL A 343 29.52 13.33 15.31
N HIS A 344 30.31 13.29 16.40
CA HIS A 344 29.77 13.42 17.75
C HIS A 344 29.12 14.80 17.92
N GLU A 345 27.88 14.82 18.39
CA GLU A 345 27.07 16.03 18.58
C GLU A 345 26.96 16.40 20.06
N SER A 346 26.48 15.46 20.86
CA SER A 346 26.22 15.70 22.30
C SER A 346 26.21 14.40 23.10
N ASP A 347 26.16 14.52 24.44
CA ASP A 347 26.08 13.41 25.38
C ASP A 347 24.89 13.63 26.34
N MET A 348 24.12 12.57 26.61
CA MET A 348 23.23 12.47 27.77
C MET A 348 23.97 11.70 28.88
N THR A 349 23.91 12.19 30.12
CA THR A 349 24.53 11.50 31.28
C THR A 349 23.50 11.17 32.34
N GLY A 350 23.62 10.01 32.96
CA GLY A 350 22.77 9.58 34.06
C GLY A 350 23.22 10.08 35.42
N TYR A 351 22.45 9.72 36.46
CA TYR A 351 22.86 9.88 37.87
C TYR A 351 23.68 8.68 38.33
N ALA A 352 24.45 8.83 39.41
CA ALA A 352 25.27 7.75 39.95
C ALA A 352 24.40 6.49 40.26
N GLY A 353 24.76 5.37 39.65
CA GLY A 353 24.07 4.10 39.76
C GLY A 353 22.83 3.92 38.84
N SER A 354 22.53 4.85 37.95
CA SER A 354 21.34 4.79 37.11
C SER A 354 21.46 3.87 35.89
N PHE A 355 22.70 3.69 35.35
CA PHE A 355 22.97 2.91 34.13
C PHE A 355 22.23 3.43 32.92
N LEU A 356 22.18 4.75 32.71
CA LEU A 356 21.56 5.38 31.57
C LEU A 356 22.10 4.81 30.24
N GLY A 357 21.23 4.59 29.28
CA GLY A 357 21.60 3.98 27.99
C GLY A 357 21.51 2.45 27.99
N THR A 358 20.85 1.85 28.97
CA THR A 358 20.54 0.41 28.98
C THR A 358 19.51 0.04 27.88
N ALA A 359 18.61 0.95 27.54
CA ALA A 359 17.68 0.86 26.42
C ALA A 359 17.63 2.20 25.68
N LEU A 360 17.45 2.16 24.38
CA LEU A 360 17.36 3.34 23.52
C LEU A 360 16.22 3.19 22.52
N ALA A 361 15.51 4.28 22.28
CA ALA A 361 14.55 4.40 21.19
C ALA A 361 14.60 5.83 20.63
N MET A 362 14.34 5.96 19.34
CA MET A 362 14.34 7.27 18.66
C MET A 362 13.15 7.35 17.70
N ASP A 363 12.55 8.52 17.62
CA ASP A 363 11.51 8.86 16.65
C ASP A 363 11.52 10.37 16.41
N LYS A 364 11.62 10.80 15.15
CA LYS A 364 11.57 12.20 14.74
C LYS A 364 12.52 13.11 15.54
N GLY A 365 13.79 12.72 15.64
CA GLY A 365 14.82 13.48 16.35
C GLY A 365 14.78 13.39 17.89
N MET A 366 13.73 12.83 18.47
CA MET A 366 13.62 12.62 19.91
C MET A 366 14.31 11.31 20.33
N ILE A 367 15.13 11.39 21.36
CA ILE A 367 15.93 10.27 21.89
C ILE A 367 15.46 9.93 23.30
N PHE A 368 15.08 8.67 23.53
CA PHE A 368 14.63 8.16 24.82
C PHE A 368 15.62 7.12 25.32
N ALA A 369 16.16 7.35 26.51
CA ALA A 369 17.17 6.51 27.11
C ALA A 369 16.73 5.96 28.47
N GLY A 370 16.68 4.66 28.59
CA GLY A 370 16.34 3.96 29.82
C GLY A 370 17.46 3.95 30.85
N ALA A 371 17.09 4.14 32.11
CA ALA A 371 17.95 4.14 33.29
C ALA A 371 17.34 3.23 34.39
N PRO A 372 17.34 1.88 34.22
CA PRO A 372 16.51 0.97 35.02
C PRO A 372 16.92 0.83 36.48
N LEU A 373 18.07 1.33 36.85
CA LEU A 373 18.56 1.30 38.25
C LEU A 373 18.60 2.69 38.89
N ASP A 374 17.99 3.71 38.22
CA ASP A 374 17.85 5.03 38.80
C ASP A 374 17.12 4.95 40.16
N SER A 375 17.64 5.61 41.14
CA SER A 375 17.13 5.59 42.53
C SER A 375 16.68 6.97 43.01
N THR A 376 16.47 7.91 42.08
CA THR A 376 16.08 9.28 42.44
C THR A 376 14.68 9.36 43.08
N SER A 377 13.73 8.53 42.62
CA SER A 377 12.37 8.49 43.17
C SER A 377 12.10 7.31 44.10
N ALA A 378 12.64 6.13 43.82
CA ALA A 378 12.53 4.91 44.59
C ALA A 378 13.79 4.07 44.45
N VAL A 379 14.21 3.32 45.46
CA VAL A 379 15.40 2.47 45.43
C VAL A 379 15.29 1.47 44.25
N LEU A 380 16.17 1.59 43.23
CA LEU A 380 16.14 0.79 42.02
C LEU A 380 14.78 0.88 41.26
N GLY A 381 14.06 1.98 41.39
CA GLY A 381 12.78 2.19 40.74
C GLY A 381 12.92 2.36 39.21
N GLY A 382 14.04 2.89 38.77
CA GLY A 382 14.34 3.15 37.37
C GLY A 382 13.67 4.42 36.83
N GLY A 383 14.04 4.79 35.60
CA GLY A 383 13.52 5.97 34.92
C GLY A 383 13.87 5.99 33.41
N VAL A 384 13.38 6.99 32.74
CA VAL A 384 13.72 7.28 31.33
C VAL A 384 14.08 8.76 31.22
N LYS A 385 15.21 9.07 30.61
CA LYS A 385 15.55 10.42 30.15
C LYS A 385 15.24 10.58 28.69
N PHE A 386 14.87 11.77 28.27
CA PHE A 386 14.80 12.07 26.86
C PHE A 386 15.61 13.33 26.53
N SER A 387 16.00 13.46 25.27
CA SER A 387 16.65 14.63 24.71
C SER A 387 16.12 14.84 23.30
N VAL A 388 16.04 16.09 22.89
CA VAL A 388 15.77 16.48 21.51
C VAL A 388 17.11 16.84 20.87
N SER A 389 17.46 16.16 19.77
CA SER A 389 18.67 16.46 19.06
C SER A 389 18.47 17.59 18.07
N GLY A 390 19.40 18.51 18.02
CA GLY A 390 19.35 19.65 17.12
C GLY A 390 18.79 20.92 17.73
N ASP A 391 18.84 20.99 19.06
CA ASP A 391 18.45 22.19 19.80
C ASP A 391 19.22 23.39 19.28
N LYS A 392 18.53 24.17 18.46
CA LYS A 392 19.04 25.36 17.80
C LYS A 392 18.04 26.47 18.02
N ASP A 393 18.47 27.66 17.86
CA ASP A 393 17.73 28.86 17.66
C ASP A 393 17.70 29.07 16.13
N CYS A 394 16.68 28.52 15.48
CA CYS A 394 16.66 28.46 14.02
C CYS A 394 16.20 29.77 13.38
N ASP A 395 15.41 30.58 14.09
CA ASP A 395 14.96 31.89 13.66
C ASP A 395 15.90 33.01 14.13
N GLY A 396 16.83 32.69 15.06
CA GLY A 396 17.86 33.60 15.53
C GLY A 396 17.37 34.64 16.54
N ASP A 397 16.26 34.37 17.22
CA ASP A 397 15.66 35.30 18.17
C ASP A 397 16.29 35.25 19.57
N GLY A 398 17.09 34.21 19.85
CA GLY A 398 17.83 33.99 21.10
C GLY A 398 17.11 33.10 22.11
N GLU A 399 15.96 32.51 21.78
CA GLU A 399 15.37 31.38 22.47
C GLU A 399 15.68 30.09 21.70
N LEU A 400 15.69 28.97 22.40
CA LEU A 400 15.93 27.66 21.76
C LEU A 400 14.65 27.10 21.22
N ASP A 401 14.68 26.54 20.03
CA ASP A 401 13.54 25.92 19.35
C ASP A 401 12.67 25.03 20.28
N ALA A 402 13.33 24.19 21.08
CA ALA A 402 12.63 23.33 22.03
C ALA A 402 11.91 24.10 23.14
N CYS A 403 12.40 25.24 23.54
CA CYS A 403 11.76 26.12 24.53
C CYS A 403 10.55 26.82 23.93
N GLU A 404 10.63 27.24 22.71
CA GLU A 404 9.53 27.88 21.98
C GLU A 404 8.36 26.91 21.74
N ILE A 405 8.66 25.68 21.33
CA ILE A 405 7.68 24.61 21.20
C ILE A 405 6.99 24.33 22.55
N VAL A 406 7.77 24.17 23.63
CA VAL A 406 7.23 23.88 24.96
C VAL A 406 6.42 25.05 25.53
N SER A 407 6.85 26.28 25.28
CA SER A 407 6.13 27.48 25.72
C SER A 407 4.87 27.74 24.88
N GLY A 408 4.75 27.14 23.69
CA GLY A 408 3.71 27.41 22.70
C GLY A 408 3.92 28.74 21.96
N ALA A 409 5.16 29.24 21.96
CA ALA A 409 5.55 30.39 21.14
C ALA A 409 5.62 30.01 19.66
N GLU A 410 6.13 28.81 19.38
CA GLU A 410 6.17 28.20 18.06
C GLU A 410 5.40 26.86 18.03
N ASN A 411 4.86 26.53 16.88
CA ASN A 411 4.18 25.26 16.68
C ASN A 411 5.17 24.17 16.24
N ASP A 412 4.87 22.94 16.61
CA ASP A 412 5.52 21.71 16.19
C ASP A 412 4.42 20.67 16.00
N CYS A 413 3.78 20.68 14.86
CA CYS A 413 2.56 19.93 14.62
C CYS A 413 2.83 18.44 14.34
N ASP A 414 4.00 18.12 13.78
CA ASP A 414 4.40 16.73 13.53
C ASP A 414 5.18 16.12 14.71
N LEU A 415 5.45 16.95 15.73
CA LEU A 415 6.10 16.58 16.99
C LEU A 415 7.52 16.02 16.77
N ASP A 416 8.25 16.59 15.79
CA ASP A 416 9.63 16.18 15.52
C ASP A 416 10.67 16.93 16.35
N GLY A 417 10.25 17.97 17.08
CA GLY A 417 11.09 18.79 17.94
C GLY A 417 11.74 19.96 17.23
N VAL A 418 11.36 20.26 15.99
CA VAL A 418 11.75 21.45 15.24
C VAL A 418 10.48 22.30 15.04
N PRO A 419 10.51 23.61 15.31
CA PRO A 419 9.35 24.45 15.00
C PRO A 419 8.93 24.34 13.53
N ASP A 420 7.62 24.33 13.27
CA ASP A 420 7.07 24.22 11.94
C ASP A 420 7.64 25.28 10.98
N SER A 421 7.71 26.54 11.46
CA SER A 421 8.29 27.67 10.74
C SER A 421 9.74 27.41 10.32
N CYS A 422 10.50 26.78 11.19
CA CYS A 422 11.88 26.44 11.01
C CYS A 422 12.08 25.25 10.06
N ALA A 423 11.26 24.22 10.19
CA ALA A 423 11.28 23.07 9.31
C ALA A 423 10.97 23.47 7.85
N ILE A 424 10.01 24.36 7.66
CA ILE A 424 9.67 24.97 6.36
C ILE A 424 10.84 25.79 5.81
N ALA A 425 11.38 26.72 6.62
CA ALA A 425 12.47 27.59 6.19
C ALA A 425 13.75 26.82 5.80
N GLN A 426 13.98 25.68 6.41
CA GLN A 426 15.11 24.80 6.10
C GLN A 426 14.80 23.80 4.95
N GLY A 427 13.57 23.78 4.45
CA GLY A 427 13.13 22.84 3.41
C GLY A 427 13.10 21.39 3.86
N LEU A 428 12.90 21.13 5.15
CA LEU A 428 12.79 19.79 5.73
C LEU A 428 11.39 19.22 5.52
N VAL A 429 10.39 20.08 5.49
CA VAL A 429 8.99 19.79 5.23
C VAL A 429 8.47 20.70 4.12
N ALA A 430 7.44 20.24 3.41
CA ALA A 430 6.78 21.03 2.39
C ALA A 430 5.71 21.95 3.04
N ASP A 431 5.54 23.12 2.47
CA ASP A 431 4.50 24.10 2.73
C ASP A 431 4.16 24.73 1.37
N CYS A 432 3.28 24.11 0.64
CA CYS A 432 3.03 24.46 -0.75
C CYS A 432 2.04 25.62 -0.90
N ASP A 433 1.14 25.82 0.08
CA ASP A 433 0.17 26.92 0.09
C ASP A 433 0.74 28.19 0.77
N GLY A 434 1.90 28.06 1.45
CA GLY A 434 2.62 29.17 2.07
C GLY A 434 1.96 29.71 3.33
N ASP A 435 1.18 28.89 4.02
CA ASP A 435 0.48 29.29 5.26
C ASP A 435 1.33 29.16 6.53
N LEU A 436 2.58 28.69 6.40
CA LEU A 436 3.56 28.42 7.46
C LEU A 436 3.16 27.22 8.37
N VAL A 437 2.31 26.34 7.88
CA VAL A 437 2.02 25.06 8.50
C VAL A 437 2.49 23.96 7.52
N PRO A 438 3.27 22.98 7.96
CA PRO A 438 3.66 21.88 7.07
C PRO A 438 2.44 21.19 6.44
N ASP A 439 2.52 20.87 5.15
CA ASP A 439 1.46 20.18 4.38
C ASP A 439 0.95 18.95 5.11
N SER A 440 1.86 18.14 5.68
CA SER A 440 1.53 16.94 6.46
C SER A 440 0.70 17.23 7.71
N CYS A 441 0.81 18.42 8.27
CA CYS A 441 0.05 18.87 9.44
C CYS A 441 -1.30 19.44 9.07
N SER A 442 -1.36 20.16 7.96
CA SER A 442 -2.60 20.70 7.40
C SER A 442 -3.58 19.58 7.04
N THR A 443 -3.07 18.48 6.47
CA THR A 443 -3.86 17.26 6.17
C THR A 443 -4.33 16.56 7.44
N LEU A 444 -3.45 16.36 8.44
CA LEU A 444 -3.79 15.71 9.71
C LEU A 444 -4.83 16.47 10.54
N SER A 445 -4.82 17.77 10.46
CA SER A 445 -5.79 18.63 11.17
C SER A 445 -7.18 18.62 10.53
N GLY A 446 -7.30 18.13 9.30
CA GLY A 446 -8.52 18.19 8.48
C GLY A 446 -8.82 19.61 8.00
N GLY A 447 -7.83 20.47 7.97
CA GLY A 447 -7.95 21.85 7.49
C GLY A 447 -7.96 21.95 5.97
N VAL A 448 -7.30 20.99 5.29
CA VAL A 448 -7.21 20.87 3.83
C VAL A 448 -7.58 19.44 3.40
N ALA A 449 -7.98 19.31 2.15
CA ALA A 449 -8.30 18.01 1.58
C ALA A 449 -7.00 17.22 1.28
N ASP A 450 -7.02 15.93 1.56
CA ASP A 450 -5.99 14.94 1.24
C ASP A 450 -6.75 13.62 1.06
N CYS A 451 -7.27 13.42 -0.12
CA CYS A 451 -8.21 12.33 -0.40
C CYS A 451 -7.52 11.00 -0.66
N ASP A 452 -6.27 11.02 -1.15
CA ASP A 452 -5.47 9.81 -1.37
C ASP A 452 -4.62 9.44 -0.14
N ALA A 453 -4.65 10.30 0.90
CA ALA A 453 -3.98 10.11 2.18
C ALA A 453 -2.45 9.94 2.05
N ASP A 454 -1.83 10.62 1.09
CA ASP A 454 -0.39 10.61 0.89
C ASP A 454 0.36 11.60 1.81
N GLY A 455 -0.37 12.48 2.50
CA GLY A 455 0.15 13.48 3.44
C GLY A 455 0.50 14.81 2.79
N VAL A 456 0.14 15.01 1.52
CA VAL A 456 0.26 16.28 0.78
C VAL A 456 -1.16 16.77 0.46
N PRO A 457 -1.47 18.05 0.66
CA PRO A 457 -2.78 18.57 0.26
C PRO A 457 -3.07 18.33 -1.23
N ASP A 458 -4.31 17.98 -1.55
CA ASP A 458 -4.76 17.72 -2.93
C ASP A 458 -4.40 18.86 -3.90
N GLU A 459 -4.62 20.11 -3.48
CA GLU A 459 -4.29 21.30 -4.26
C GLU A 459 -2.79 21.41 -4.55
N CYS A 460 -1.96 20.95 -3.62
CA CYS A 460 -0.52 20.93 -3.75
C CYS A 460 -0.04 19.82 -4.67
N SER A 461 -0.57 18.62 -4.49
CA SER A 461 -0.25 17.45 -5.32
C SER A 461 -0.55 17.71 -6.78
N THR A 462 -1.69 18.34 -7.09
CA THR A 462 -2.08 18.71 -8.46
C THR A 462 -1.25 19.87 -9.01
N THR A 463 -1.04 20.95 -8.25
CA THR A 463 -0.27 22.12 -8.69
C THR A 463 1.20 21.78 -8.97
N LEU A 464 1.79 20.90 -8.17
CA LEU A 464 3.16 20.43 -8.36
C LEU A 464 3.28 19.34 -9.43
N GLY A 465 2.17 18.84 -9.96
CA GLY A 465 2.13 17.77 -10.96
C GLY A 465 2.62 16.44 -10.41
N LEU A 466 2.42 16.18 -9.12
CA LEU A 466 2.76 14.92 -8.47
C LEU A 466 1.72 13.85 -8.76
N VAL A 467 0.47 14.28 -8.95
CA VAL A 467 -0.69 13.44 -9.32
C VAL A 467 -1.36 14.02 -10.57
N SER A 468 -2.14 13.20 -11.26
CA SER A 468 -2.93 13.64 -12.41
C SER A 468 -4.14 14.44 -11.96
N ASP A 469 -4.48 15.46 -12.72
CA ASP A 469 -5.69 16.28 -12.61
C ASP A 469 -6.10 16.65 -14.04
N CYS A 470 -6.94 15.83 -14.64
CA CYS A 470 -7.28 15.91 -16.07
C CYS A 470 -8.24 17.06 -16.41
N ASN A 471 -9.03 17.49 -15.42
CA ASN A 471 -10.03 18.55 -15.59
C ASN A 471 -9.57 19.90 -15.01
N GLU A 472 -8.39 19.96 -14.37
CA GLU A 472 -7.77 21.14 -13.75
C GLU A 472 -8.66 21.75 -12.64
N ASP A 473 -9.38 20.92 -11.85
CA ASP A 473 -10.21 21.39 -10.74
C ASP A 473 -9.50 21.35 -9.37
N LEU A 474 -8.22 20.98 -9.36
CA LEU A 474 -7.35 20.86 -8.19
C LEU A 474 -7.71 19.71 -7.25
N ILE A 475 -8.47 18.75 -7.73
CA ILE A 475 -8.72 17.48 -7.05
C ILE A 475 -7.99 16.37 -7.81
N PRO A 476 -7.15 15.57 -7.17
CA PRO A 476 -6.49 14.45 -7.84
C PRO A 476 -7.46 13.50 -8.52
N ASP A 477 -7.14 13.05 -9.72
CA ASP A 477 -7.96 12.10 -10.48
C ASP A 477 -8.35 10.87 -9.65
N VAL A 478 -7.42 10.36 -8.84
CA VAL A 478 -7.63 9.19 -7.96
C VAL A 478 -8.73 9.40 -6.91
N CYS A 479 -9.09 10.63 -6.65
CA CYS A 479 -10.08 11.05 -5.65
C CYS A 479 -11.46 11.34 -6.23
N GLN A 480 -11.59 11.32 -7.53
CA GLN A 480 -12.85 11.58 -8.24
C GLN A 480 -13.60 10.27 -8.52
N GLU A 481 -14.87 10.39 -8.86
CA GLU A 481 -15.70 9.23 -9.16
C GLU A 481 -15.20 8.55 -10.44
N ASP A 482 -15.04 7.24 -10.38
CA ASP A 482 -14.67 6.33 -11.47
C ASP A 482 -15.62 5.14 -11.40
N CYS A 483 -16.73 5.24 -12.11
CA CYS A 483 -17.82 4.26 -12.04
C CYS A 483 -17.48 2.94 -12.73
N ASN A 484 -16.64 2.98 -13.78
CA ASN A 484 -16.25 1.81 -14.55
C ASN A 484 -14.96 1.17 -14.03
N GLN A 485 -14.29 1.82 -13.04
CA GLN A 485 -13.08 1.36 -12.35
C GLN A 485 -11.90 1.10 -13.30
N ASN A 486 -11.77 1.93 -14.33
CA ASN A 486 -10.68 1.84 -15.29
C ASN A 486 -9.42 2.62 -14.87
N GLY A 487 -9.54 3.47 -13.80
CA GLY A 487 -8.48 4.31 -13.25
C GLY A 487 -8.40 5.71 -13.85
N GLU A 488 -9.36 6.08 -14.70
CA GLU A 488 -9.59 7.44 -15.19
C GLU A 488 -10.92 7.95 -14.59
N PRO A 489 -11.00 9.16 -14.02
CA PRO A 489 -12.25 9.69 -13.48
C PRO A 489 -13.31 9.93 -14.55
N ASP A 490 -14.57 9.67 -14.21
CA ASP A 490 -15.71 9.88 -15.10
C ASP A 490 -15.71 11.29 -15.71
N VAL A 491 -15.38 12.31 -14.90
CA VAL A 491 -15.35 13.72 -15.32
C VAL A 491 -14.35 13.99 -16.45
N CYS A 492 -13.33 13.18 -16.57
CA CYS A 492 -12.32 13.29 -17.62
C CYS A 492 -12.74 12.56 -18.89
N GLU A 493 -13.37 11.42 -18.72
CA GLU A 493 -13.82 10.58 -19.83
C GLU A 493 -15.01 11.18 -20.58
N VAL A 494 -15.92 11.90 -19.89
CA VAL A 494 -17.06 12.60 -20.53
C VAL A 494 -16.63 13.73 -21.46
N LEU A 495 -15.35 14.19 -21.39
CA LEU A 495 -14.80 15.16 -22.34
C LEU A 495 -14.58 14.54 -23.73
N ILE A 496 -14.62 13.23 -23.84
CA ILE A 496 -14.52 12.49 -25.10
C ILE A 496 -15.95 12.25 -25.61
N PRO A 497 -16.37 12.87 -26.72
CA PRO A 497 -17.78 12.79 -27.21
C PRO A 497 -18.26 11.38 -27.55
N ALA A 498 -17.37 10.40 -27.59
CA ALA A 498 -17.72 9.00 -27.81
C ALA A 498 -18.13 8.28 -26.53
N ASN A 499 -17.89 8.85 -25.36
CA ASN A 499 -18.16 8.27 -24.05
C ASN A 499 -19.38 8.89 -23.37
N ASP A 500 -19.92 9.99 -23.91
CA ASP A 500 -21.12 10.71 -23.49
C ASP A 500 -21.85 11.16 -24.75
N CYS A 501 -22.56 10.25 -25.35
CA CYS A 501 -23.18 10.45 -26.66
C CYS A 501 -24.41 11.36 -26.61
N ASP A 502 -25.14 11.39 -25.49
CA ASP A 502 -26.30 12.24 -25.30
C ASP A 502 -25.93 13.64 -24.70
N GLN A 503 -24.65 13.82 -24.34
CA GLN A 503 -24.06 15.05 -23.83
C GLN A 503 -24.73 15.53 -22.53
N ASN A 504 -25.07 14.59 -21.67
CA ASN A 504 -25.69 14.90 -20.39
C ASN A 504 -24.67 15.10 -19.25
N GLY A 505 -23.38 14.81 -19.50
CA GLY A 505 -22.26 14.95 -18.55
C GLY A 505 -22.06 13.72 -17.66
N GLN A 506 -22.59 12.57 -18.05
CA GLN A 506 -22.35 11.28 -17.44
C GLN A 506 -21.81 10.32 -18.50
N LEU A 507 -21.05 9.32 -18.07
CA LEU A 507 -20.54 8.30 -19.00
C LEU A 507 -21.65 7.34 -19.41
N ASP A 508 -21.77 7.09 -20.70
CA ASP A 508 -22.74 6.13 -21.25
C ASP A 508 -22.61 4.75 -20.58
N GLU A 509 -21.41 4.24 -20.39
CA GLU A 509 -21.15 2.95 -19.75
C GLU A 509 -21.67 2.91 -18.31
N CYS A 510 -21.56 4.02 -17.59
CA CYS A 510 -22.06 4.14 -16.23
C CYS A 510 -23.56 4.19 -16.15
N GLU A 511 -24.21 4.91 -17.07
CA GLU A 511 -25.66 5.01 -17.16
C GLU A 511 -26.31 3.68 -17.57
N ILE A 512 -25.64 2.92 -18.46
CA ILE A 512 -26.05 1.55 -18.81
C ILE A 512 -25.88 0.64 -17.59
N SER A 513 -24.72 0.65 -16.92
CA SER A 513 -24.42 -0.24 -15.81
C SER A 513 -25.35 -0.04 -14.61
N ASN A 514 -25.78 1.20 -14.36
CA ASN A 514 -26.70 1.53 -13.26
C ASN A 514 -28.18 1.50 -13.68
N GLY A 515 -28.48 1.20 -14.95
CA GLY A 515 -29.82 1.03 -15.48
C GLY A 515 -30.58 2.34 -15.74
N GLN A 516 -29.89 3.45 -15.92
CA GLN A 516 -30.47 4.74 -16.32
C GLN A 516 -30.76 4.76 -17.82
N LEU A 517 -29.86 4.21 -18.63
CA LEU A 517 -30.04 4.04 -20.06
C LEU A 517 -30.07 2.56 -20.40
N SER A 518 -30.80 2.25 -21.50
CA SER A 518 -30.89 0.91 -22.05
C SER A 518 -29.76 0.69 -23.06
N ASP A 519 -29.30 -0.54 -23.14
CA ASP A 519 -28.40 -1.07 -24.16
C ASP A 519 -28.91 -2.46 -24.50
N CYS A 520 -29.69 -2.56 -25.56
CA CYS A 520 -30.46 -3.75 -25.88
C CYS A 520 -29.65 -4.85 -26.54
N ASP A 521 -28.58 -4.50 -27.25
CA ASP A 521 -27.68 -5.44 -27.93
C ASP A 521 -26.39 -5.74 -27.16
N GLY A 522 -26.12 -4.99 -26.08
CA GLY A 522 -24.97 -5.19 -25.21
C GLY A 522 -23.63 -4.72 -25.80
N ASN A 523 -23.66 -3.74 -26.68
CA ASN A 523 -22.46 -3.24 -27.37
C ASN A 523 -21.76 -2.13 -26.59
N GLY A 524 -22.38 -1.62 -25.49
CA GLY A 524 -21.85 -0.56 -24.63
C GLY A 524 -22.18 0.85 -25.07
N LEU A 525 -23.00 1.02 -26.09
CA LEU A 525 -23.56 2.30 -26.52
C LEU A 525 -25.03 2.35 -26.10
N PRO A 526 -25.53 3.45 -25.50
CA PRO A 526 -26.95 3.55 -25.15
C PRO A 526 -27.87 3.53 -26.37
N ASP A 527 -29.03 2.88 -26.26
CA ASP A 527 -30.04 2.81 -27.31
C ASP A 527 -30.38 4.18 -27.93
N ILE A 528 -30.35 5.25 -27.09
CA ILE A 528 -30.67 6.61 -27.54
C ILE A 528 -29.65 7.18 -28.53
N CYS A 529 -28.47 6.60 -28.55
CA CYS A 529 -27.31 7.05 -29.34
C CYS A 529 -27.08 6.21 -30.60
N GLU A 530 -27.90 5.19 -30.80
CA GLU A 530 -27.84 4.30 -31.95
C GLU A 530 -28.75 4.74 -33.09
N ASP A 531 -28.50 4.19 -34.26
CA ASP A 531 -29.28 4.47 -35.45
C ASP A 531 -30.72 3.92 -35.31
N ASP A 532 -31.71 4.77 -35.56
CA ASP A 532 -33.14 4.50 -35.59
C ASP A 532 -33.68 5.14 -36.87
N CYS A 533 -33.67 4.38 -37.95
CA CYS A 533 -33.99 4.89 -39.27
C CYS A 533 -35.48 5.15 -39.50
N ASP A 534 -36.37 4.42 -38.80
CA ASP A 534 -37.82 4.56 -38.92
C ASP A 534 -38.40 5.48 -37.85
N GLN A 535 -37.58 5.92 -36.90
CA GLN A 535 -37.88 6.86 -35.82
C GLN A 535 -39.01 6.37 -34.90
N ASP A 536 -39.03 5.08 -34.65
CA ASP A 536 -40.02 4.48 -33.75
C ASP A 536 -39.57 4.54 -32.28
N GLY A 537 -38.33 4.91 -31.99
CA GLY A 537 -37.72 5.05 -30.67
C GLY A 537 -37.05 3.78 -30.17
N LEU A 538 -36.86 2.80 -31.05
CA LEU A 538 -36.08 1.59 -30.78
C LEU A 538 -34.95 1.52 -31.83
N PRO A 539 -33.67 1.37 -31.42
CA PRO A 539 -32.58 1.23 -32.38
C PRO A 539 -32.82 0.11 -33.40
N ASP A 540 -32.36 0.34 -34.63
CA ASP A 540 -32.54 -0.61 -35.75
C ASP A 540 -32.11 -2.04 -35.38
N VAL A 541 -30.92 -2.16 -34.73
CA VAL A 541 -30.37 -3.45 -34.27
C VAL A 541 -31.31 -4.12 -33.28
N CYS A 542 -31.85 -3.34 -32.35
CA CYS A 542 -32.73 -3.82 -31.29
C CYS A 542 -34.11 -4.23 -31.85
N ALA A 543 -34.63 -3.48 -32.80
CA ALA A 543 -35.86 -3.80 -33.47
C ALA A 543 -35.75 -5.15 -34.21
N VAL A 544 -34.62 -5.38 -34.88
CA VAL A 544 -34.33 -6.65 -35.57
C VAL A 544 -34.15 -7.79 -34.57
N LEU A 545 -33.30 -7.63 -33.52
CA LEU A 545 -33.03 -8.67 -32.53
C LEU A 545 -34.30 -9.09 -31.75
N SER A 546 -35.19 -8.16 -31.49
CA SER A 546 -36.46 -8.44 -30.82
C SER A 546 -37.51 -9.09 -31.74
N GLY A 547 -37.28 -9.11 -33.07
CA GLY A 547 -38.20 -9.63 -34.07
C GLY A 547 -39.45 -8.75 -34.29
N VAL A 548 -39.35 -7.46 -33.94
CA VAL A 548 -40.42 -6.48 -34.18
C VAL A 548 -40.47 -6.08 -35.65
N VAL A 549 -39.32 -6.02 -36.30
CA VAL A 549 -39.14 -5.71 -37.71
C VAL A 549 -38.49 -6.87 -38.45
N GLU A 550 -38.68 -6.92 -39.78
CA GLU A 550 -38.06 -7.94 -40.63
C GLU A 550 -36.69 -7.48 -41.09
N ASP A 551 -35.72 -8.41 -41.06
CA ASP A 551 -34.36 -8.28 -41.59
C ASP A 551 -34.07 -9.58 -42.34
N CYS A 552 -34.37 -9.60 -43.61
CA CYS A 552 -34.25 -10.80 -44.41
C CYS A 552 -32.83 -11.07 -44.92
N ASN A 553 -32.01 -10.03 -45.05
CA ASN A 553 -30.62 -10.15 -45.50
C ASN A 553 -29.63 -10.38 -44.36
N GLY A 554 -30.08 -10.26 -43.09
CA GLY A 554 -29.29 -10.52 -41.90
C GLY A 554 -28.18 -9.50 -41.63
N ASN A 555 -28.37 -8.25 -42.09
CA ASN A 555 -27.38 -7.19 -41.92
C ASN A 555 -27.59 -6.38 -40.63
N LEU A 556 -28.62 -6.72 -39.84
CA LEU A 556 -29.03 -6.04 -38.60
C LEU A 556 -29.62 -4.63 -38.81
N HIS A 557 -30.03 -4.32 -40.04
CA HIS A 557 -30.85 -3.18 -40.41
C HIS A 557 -32.25 -3.64 -40.79
N PRO A 558 -33.33 -2.94 -40.39
CA PRO A 558 -34.69 -3.27 -40.82
C PRO A 558 -34.80 -3.21 -42.34
N ASP A 559 -35.49 -4.20 -42.94
CA ASP A 559 -35.73 -4.22 -44.38
C ASP A 559 -36.33 -2.91 -44.89
N LEU A 560 -37.18 -2.25 -44.10
CA LEU A 560 -37.79 -0.97 -44.45
C LEU A 560 -36.76 0.14 -44.66
N CYS A 561 -35.70 0.13 -43.89
CA CYS A 561 -34.60 1.09 -43.96
C CYS A 561 -33.71 0.84 -45.20
N ASP A 562 -33.42 -0.42 -45.46
CA ASP A 562 -32.65 -0.89 -46.60
C ASP A 562 -33.30 -0.60 -47.96
N LEU A 563 -34.62 -0.49 -48.00
CA LEU A 563 -35.36 -0.11 -49.22
C LEU A 563 -34.95 1.26 -49.78
N SER A 564 -34.38 2.12 -48.96
CA SER A 564 -33.88 3.43 -49.38
C SER A 564 -32.52 3.38 -50.07
N ASP A 565 -31.79 2.27 -49.95
CA ASP A 565 -30.48 2.09 -50.63
C ASP A 565 -30.71 1.53 -52.05
N PRO A 566 -30.30 2.30 -53.08
CA PRO A 566 -30.41 1.85 -54.49
C PRO A 566 -29.57 0.63 -54.84
N LEU A 567 -28.67 0.22 -53.95
CA LEU A 567 -27.82 -0.98 -54.16
C LEU A 567 -28.51 -2.24 -53.61
N LEU A 568 -29.40 -2.09 -52.64
CA LEU A 568 -30.14 -3.19 -52.02
C LEU A 568 -31.53 -3.42 -52.62
N ASN A 569 -32.11 -2.40 -53.28
CA ASN A 569 -33.33 -2.48 -54.04
C ASN A 569 -33.15 -1.91 -55.42
N THR A 570 -32.49 -2.67 -56.30
CA THR A 570 -32.05 -2.21 -57.63
C THR A 570 -33.16 -2.07 -58.61
N ASN A 571 -34.27 -2.79 -58.44
CA ASN A 571 -35.44 -2.78 -59.29
C ASN A 571 -36.58 -1.85 -58.83
N GLY A 572 -36.46 -1.29 -57.60
CA GLY A 572 -37.42 -0.32 -57.03
C GLY A 572 -38.81 -0.85 -56.79
N ASN A 573 -38.98 -2.15 -56.59
CA ASN A 573 -40.30 -2.80 -56.45
C ASN A 573 -40.83 -2.86 -55.01
N GLY A 574 -40.04 -2.36 -54.01
CA GLY A 574 -40.45 -2.34 -52.62
C GLY A 574 -40.02 -3.57 -51.81
N TYR A 575 -39.11 -4.37 -52.34
CA TYR A 575 -38.43 -5.47 -51.65
C TYR A 575 -36.93 -5.32 -51.84
N ILE A 576 -36.17 -5.83 -50.89
CA ILE A 576 -34.70 -5.92 -51.01
C ILE A 576 -34.38 -7.05 -51.99
N ASP A 577 -33.44 -6.83 -52.91
CA ASP A 577 -33.08 -7.78 -53.99
C ASP A 577 -32.72 -9.18 -53.46
N GLU A 578 -32.05 -9.26 -52.27
CA GLU A 578 -31.66 -10.53 -51.64
C GLU A 578 -32.83 -11.27 -51.00
N CYS A 579 -33.90 -10.57 -50.73
CA CYS A 579 -35.10 -11.06 -50.06
C CYS A 579 -36.23 -11.32 -51.01
N GLU A 580 -36.06 -10.99 -52.28
CA GLU A 580 -37.05 -11.27 -53.28
C GLU A 580 -37.22 -12.78 -53.50
N PRO A 581 -38.49 -13.25 -53.58
CA PRO A 581 -38.71 -14.63 -53.92
C PRO A 581 -38.21 -14.90 -55.35
N THR A 582 -37.37 -15.90 -55.47
CA THR A 582 -36.87 -16.35 -56.77
C THR A 582 -37.90 -17.23 -57.47
N PHE A 583 -38.00 -17.11 -58.79
CA PHE A 583 -38.90 -17.90 -59.55
C PHE A 583 -38.32 -18.26 -60.96
N ILE A 584 -38.93 -19.15 -61.68
CA ILE A 584 -38.65 -19.48 -63.08
C ILE A 584 -39.78 -18.97 -63.93
N ARG A 585 -39.52 -18.04 -64.86
CA ARG A 585 -40.59 -17.49 -65.74
C ARG A 585 -41.15 -18.56 -66.64
N GLY A 586 -42.49 -18.70 -66.61
CA GLY A 586 -43.23 -19.70 -67.34
C GLY A 586 -43.49 -20.99 -66.55
N ASP A 587 -42.93 -21.18 -65.37
CA ASP A 587 -43.28 -22.29 -64.48
C ASP A 587 -44.42 -21.85 -63.54
N ALA A 588 -45.65 -21.85 -64.07
CA ALA A 588 -46.80 -21.30 -63.40
C ALA A 588 -47.34 -22.24 -62.31
N ASP A 589 -47.08 -23.54 -62.39
CA ASP A 589 -47.61 -24.55 -61.47
C ASP A 589 -46.64 -24.86 -60.35
N GLY A 590 -45.36 -24.30 -60.38
CA GLY A 590 -44.35 -24.50 -59.40
C GLY A 590 -43.75 -25.91 -59.40
N THR A 591 -43.93 -26.67 -60.46
CA THR A 591 -43.25 -27.95 -60.65
C THR A 591 -42.03 -27.77 -61.55
N PRO A 592 -40.85 -28.25 -61.19
CA PRO A 592 -39.63 -27.87 -61.89
C PRO A 592 -39.67 -27.97 -63.42
N GLY A 593 -39.47 -26.80 -64.04
CA GLY A 593 -39.37 -26.61 -65.52
C GLY A 593 -40.68 -26.40 -66.22
N VAL A 594 -40.67 -25.52 -67.21
CA VAL A 594 -41.81 -25.15 -68.01
C VAL A 594 -42.30 -26.33 -68.87
N ARG A 595 -43.59 -26.63 -68.78
CA ARG A 595 -44.23 -27.79 -69.35
C ARG A 595 -45.65 -27.46 -69.88
N LEU A 596 -46.24 -28.42 -70.64
CA LEU A 596 -47.60 -28.29 -71.06
C LEU A 596 -48.61 -27.99 -69.91
N ALA A 597 -48.31 -28.47 -68.69
CA ALA A 597 -49.12 -28.22 -67.49
C ALA A 597 -49.26 -26.74 -67.16
N ASP A 598 -48.19 -26.00 -67.27
CA ASP A 598 -48.12 -24.57 -67.03
C ASP A 598 -48.96 -23.79 -68.01
N ALA A 599 -48.88 -24.11 -69.29
CA ALA A 599 -49.65 -23.51 -70.33
C ALA A 599 -51.19 -23.79 -70.15
N VAL A 600 -51.55 -24.99 -69.75
CA VAL A 600 -52.93 -25.39 -69.44
C VAL A 600 -53.42 -24.64 -68.19
N LEU A 601 -52.57 -24.49 -67.15
CA LEU A 601 -52.96 -23.79 -65.95
C LEU A 601 -53.21 -22.29 -66.22
N LEU A 602 -52.35 -21.64 -66.99
CA LEU A 602 -52.50 -20.25 -67.43
C LEU A 602 -53.74 -20.03 -68.25
N ILE A 603 -54.03 -20.89 -69.22
CA ILE A 603 -55.26 -20.82 -70.02
C ILE A 603 -56.46 -21.03 -69.14
N SER A 604 -56.48 -22.00 -68.24
CA SER A 604 -57.59 -22.25 -67.29
C SER A 604 -57.84 -21.05 -66.36
N ARG A 605 -56.83 -20.37 -65.92
CA ARG A 605 -56.90 -19.15 -65.08
C ARG A 605 -57.71 -18.04 -65.82
N VAL A 606 -57.43 -17.85 -67.10
CA VAL A 606 -58.03 -16.81 -67.93
C VAL A 606 -59.55 -17.11 -68.19
N PHE A 607 -59.98 -18.38 -68.32
CA PHE A 607 -61.35 -18.74 -68.58
C PHE A 607 -62.25 -18.91 -67.35
N GLY A 608 -61.73 -18.58 -66.13
CA GLY A 608 -62.52 -18.39 -64.94
C GLY A 608 -62.51 -19.52 -63.91
N ASP A 609 -61.59 -20.47 -63.99
CA ASP A 609 -61.35 -21.43 -62.92
C ASP A 609 -60.66 -20.74 -61.73
N LEU A 610 -61.09 -21.11 -60.52
CA LEU A 610 -60.40 -20.60 -59.28
C LEU A 610 -59.04 -21.31 -59.06
N VAL A 611 -58.11 -21.03 -59.97
CA VAL A 611 -56.73 -21.52 -59.86
C VAL A 611 -55.94 -20.50 -59.12
N ILE A 612 -55.31 -20.92 -58.01
CA ILE A 612 -54.35 -20.08 -57.22
C ILE A 612 -53.00 -20.25 -57.86
N ILE A 613 -52.40 -19.16 -58.28
CA ILE A 613 -50.98 -19.09 -58.70
C ILE A 613 -50.25 -18.37 -57.60
N ASN A 614 -49.25 -19.02 -56.98
CA ASN A 614 -48.50 -18.47 -55.85
C ASN A 614 -47.47 -17.41 -56.27
N CYS A 615 -47.02 -17.48 -57.53
CA CYS A 615 -46.09 -16.52 -58.11
C CYS A 615 -46.67 -16.04 -59.47
N GLU A 616 -47.32 -14.89 -59.44
CA GLU A 616 -47.93 -14.33 -60.63
C GLU A 616 -46.90 -13.85 -61.66
N GLU A 617 -45.71 -13.44 -61.21
CA GLU A 617 -44.58 -13.11 -62.11
C GLU A 617 -44.05 -14.32 -62.87
N ALA A 618 -44.07 -15.53 -62.30
CA ALA A 618 -43.77 -16.75 -63.02
C ALA A 618 -44.80 -17.04 -64.11
N ALA A 619 -46.06 -16.67 -63.87
CA ALA A 619 -47.19 -16.88 -64.75
C ALA A 619 -47.23 -15.92 -65.96
N ASP A 620 -46.63 -14.74 -65.86
CA ASP A 620 -46.33 -13.82 -66.98
C ASP A 620 -45.27 -14.39 -67.89
N ALA A 621 -45.58 -15.39 -68.61
CA ALA A 621 -44.62 -16.21 -69.36
C ALA A 621 -43.99 -15.48 -70.54
N ASN A 622 -44.59 -14.47 -71.07
CA ASN A 622 -44.08 -13.67 -72.18
C ASN A 622 -43.40 -12.40 -71.70
N GLY A 623 -43.57 -12.02 -70.41
CA GLY A 623 -42.90 -10.87 -69.75
C GLY A 623 -43.45 -9.52 -70.23
N ASP A 624 -44.73 -9.45 -70.66
CA ASP A 624 -45.33 -8.22 -71.14
C ASP A 624 -46.04 -7.41 -70.03
N GLY A 625 -46.11 -7.94 -68.78
CA GLY A 625 -46.74 -7.32 -67.63
C GLY A 625 -48.23 -7.47 -67.59
N PHE A 626 -48.81 -8.38 -68.36
CA PHE A 626 -50.26 -8.73 -68.36
C PHE A 626 -50.43 -10.25 -68.23
N LEU A 627 -51.26 -10.65 -67.31
CA LEU A 627 -51.57 -12.06 -67.09
C LEU A 627 -52.85 -12.41 -67.93
N ASP A 628 -52.65 -12.86 -69.12
CA ASP A 628 -53.77 -13.14 -70.04
C ASP A 628 -53.52 -14.41 -70.91
N ILE A 629 -54.34 -14.62 -71.87
CA ILE A 629 -54.32 -15.83 -72.74
C ILE A 629 -52.97 -15.91 -73.54
N SER A 630 -52.32 -14.77 -73.78
CA SER A 630 -51.09 -14.73 -74.53
C SER A 630 -49.96 -15.50 -73.85
N ASP A 631 -49.93 -15.56 -72.51
CA ASP A 631 -48.93 -16.30 -71.74
C ASP A 631 -49.05 -17.80 -71.98
N GLY A 632 -50.25 -18.32 -71.82
CA GLY A 632 -50.46 -19.73 -72.05
C GLY A 632 -50.20 -20.12 -73.52
N LEU A 633 -50.55 -19.26 -74.48
CA LEU A 633 -50.21 -19.47 -75.91
C LEU A 633 -48.73 -19.36 -76.18
N TYR A 634 -48.04 -18.43 -75.48
CA TYR A 634 -46.60 -18.27 -75.56
C TYR A 634 -45.85 -19.56 -75.20
N LEU A 635 -46.26 -20.20 -74.07
CA LEU A 635 -45.70 -21.46 -73.65
C LEU A 635 -46.00 -22.62 -74.59
N LEU A 636 -47.20 -22.68 -75.16
CA LEU A 636 -47.56 -23.69 -76.19
C LEU A 636 -46.66 -23.52 -77.41
N PHE A 637 -46.42 -22.31 -77.88
CA PHE A 637 -45.51 -22.05 -79.01
C PHE A 637 -44.10 -22.43 -78.71
N TYR A 638 -43.65 -22.15 -77.48
CA TYR A 638 -42.28 -22.52 -76.99
C TYR A 638 -42.15 -24.05 -77.00
N GLU A 639 -43.08 -24.76 -76.37
CA GLU A 639 -43.00 -26.23 -76.18
C GLU A 639 -43.17 -27.01 -77.51
N PHE A 640 -44.07 -26.60 -78.37
CA PHE A 640 -44.47 -27.42 -79.53
C PHE A 640 -44.07 -26.88 -80.89
N SER A 641 -43.71 -25.63 -81.01
CA SER A 641 -43.45 -24.98 -82.27
C SER A 641 -42.06 -24.35 -82.42
N GLY A 642 -41.21 -24.51 -81.40
CA GLY A 642 -39.89 -23.89 -81.38
C GLY A 642 -39.98 -22.38 -81.31
N GLY A 643 -40.93 -21.84 -80.61
CA GLY A 643 -41.07 -20.42 -80.26
C GLY A 643 -39.92 -19.91 -79.35
N ALA A 644 -39.90 -18.61 -79.13
CA ALA A 644 -38.91 -18.02 -78.22
C ALA A 644 -39.11 -18.56 -76.83
N SER A 645 -37.97 -18.74 -76.10
CA SER A 645 -37.99 -19.08 -74.69
C SER A 645 -38.57 -17.95 -73.83
N PRO A 646 -39.14 -18.23 -72.65
CA PRO A 646 -39.51 -17.20 -71.72
C PRO A 646 -38.38 -16.25 -71.47
N PRO A 647 -38.58 -14.95 -71.25
CA PRO A 647 -37.52 -14.02 -70.84
C PRO A 647 -37.06 -14.34 -69.44
N SER A 648 -35.94 -13.70 -69.05
CA SER A 648 -35.34 -13.86 -67.69
C SER A 648 -36.40 -13.53 -66.59
N PRO A 649 -36.36 -14.29 -65.45
CA PRO A 649 -35.51 -15.43 -65.15
C PRO A 649 -36.01 -16.75 -65.75
N PHE A 650 -35.22 -17.28 -66.67
CA PHE A 650 -35.44 -18.56 -67.34
C PHE A 650 -34.16 -19.01 -68.00
N PRO A 651 -33.73 -20.26 -67.95
CA PRO A 651 -34.40 -21.43 -67.31
C PRO A 651 -34.01 -21.67 -65.85
N GLU A 652 -33.26 -20.76 -65.28
CA GLU A 652 -32.77 -20.83 -63.85
C GLU A 652 -33.61 -19.90 -62.96
N CYS A 653 -33.66 -20.21 -61.66
CA CYS A 653 -34.31 -19.36 -60.69
C CYS A 653 -33.64 -17.96 -60.66
N GLY A 654 -34.45 -16.93 -60.54
CA GLY A 654 -33.97 -15.55 -60.39
C GLY A 654 -35.05 -14.62 -59.86
N ILE A 655 -34.66 -13.42 -59.50
CA ILE A 655 -35.57 -12.36 -59.04
C ILE A 655 -36.31 -11.70 -60.19
N ALA A 656 -37.33 -10.96 -59.89
CA ALA A 656 -38.12 -10.21 -60.87
C ALA A 656 -37.30 -9.09 -61.52
N PRO A 657 -37.34 -8.93 -62.85
CA PRO A 657 -36.62 -7.85 -63.49
C PRO A 657 -37.23 -6.48 -63.24
N LEU A 658 -36.47 -5.40 -63.48
CA LEU A 658 -36.93 -4.02 -63.32
C LEU A 658 -38.28 -3.80 -64.02
N GLY A 659 -39.28 -3.32 -63.29
CA GLY A 659 -40.63 -3.07 -63.79
C GLY A 659 -41.55 -4.24 -63.69
N ALA A 660 -41.27 -5.26 -62.94
CA ALA A 660 -42.21 -6.32 -62.58
C ALA A 660 -43.44 -5.74 -61.90
N HIS A 661 -44.60 -6.31 -62.23
CA HIS A 661 -45.95 -5.78 -61.86
C HIS A 661 -46.76 -6.72 -60.96
N PHE A 662 -46.31 -7.95 -60.76
CA PHE A 662 -47.07 -8.96 -60.06
C PHE A 662 -46.37 -9.43 -58.77
N SER A 663 -47.18 -9.99 -57.86
CA SER A 663 -46.68 -10.54 -56.60
C SER A 663 -46.15 -11.97 -56.74
N CYS A 664 -45.04 -12.29 -56.03
CA CYS A 664 -44.59 -13.64 -55.90
C CYS A 664 -44.33 -13.89 -54.40
N SER A 665 -45.11 -14.70 -53.73
CA SER A 665 -44.95 -15.01 -52.32
C SER A 665 -44.07 -16.21 -52.10
N GLU A 666 -44.11 -17.21 -52.93
CA GLU A 666 -43.27 -18.42 -52.93
C GLU A 666 -43.29 -19.07 -54.32
N HIS A 667 -42.18 -19.60 -54.76
CA HIS A 667 -42.07 -20.42 -55.92
C HIS A 667 -41.52 -21.80 -55.60
N PRO A 668 -42.32 -22.89 -55.61
CA PRO A 668 -41.86 -24.19 -55.10
C PRO A 668 -40.67 -24.80 -55.84
N SER A 669 -40.39 -24.37 -57.07
CA SER A 669 -39.25 -24.82 -57.87
C SER A 669 -37.95 -24.06 -57.59
N CYS A 670 -38.03 -22.97 -56.83
CA CYS A 670 -36.89 -22.14 -56.49
C CYS A 670 -36.81 -22.05 -54.96
N PRO A 671 -35.72 -22.59 -54.34
CA PRO A 671 -35.55 -22.58 -52.91
C PRO A 671 -35.21 -21.19 -52.37
#